data_62c2da6656c061174e06bcdb853259be
#
_entry.id   62c2da6656c061174e06bcdb853259be
#
_cell.length_a   1.000
_cell.length_b   1.000
_cell.length_c   1.000
_cell.angle_alpha   90.00
_cell.angle_beta   90.00
_cell.angle_gamma   90.00
#
_symmetry.space_group_name_H-M   'P 1'
#
loop_
_entity.id
_entity.type
_entity.pdbx_description
1 polymer ?
#
loop_
_entity_poly.entity_id
_entity_poly.type
_entity_poly.pdbx_seq_one_letter_code
_entity_poly.pdbx_strand_id
1 'polypeptide(L)'
;MQYDCQEEGIRKAADRRANARKGWRDDGRDEQRKSRMSPEWLTIREFIHITPVNLFHKEQEEGEKQPEAEQQLTAEFRRNLHVLVRARFTLETAQENLTLRLTADDHYKLYVESGFVAEGPAPGYPDHYYYNEIPLGKMEAGEHCFGLHLYYQGLINRVYNSGDLRFAFAAELMDAQGCRIPLRFCYERTDAYSGGTIGYDTQFLENFDSRKFPEGWSSAEFEDAGWKTPAAAEWADYRLYLQPTQMLCGERIKPEKVEIYEDGSIRIDVGEEVAGSLCLTAEGSAGDTVEIFCGEELDESGSVRYEMRCNCSYYEIWTLSDGCCSLEPYDYKGFRYAKLLPRKGVNICGIFVQTRHYPMEEGAEVTSSEKRLEQIFSICKNAVKYGTQEGYVDCPTREKGQYLGDAVVTAHAQVLLTGETQMLLKCIDQFAQTRAVCPGLLAVAPGGLMQEIADYSLMYPQLLALYYRYTGNAAALLPYYKTALGMIRHFAQYERADGLLVQVADKWNLVDWPENLRDEYDFALTRPVVGAGCHNVINALYLGAKKTLNGLARVLGREEPYELEKPVFAYRRAFYRKETGLLADSETSSHTSLHSNVYALYFGLLEEAEEAPVIEFLEKRGFSCGVMLSYYLLLALARRGRYESVYRLLLNDSDHGWCNMLREGATTCFEAWGKDQKWNTSLCHPWASAPVPVILEEIAGIHLSPEGGCDFAPHIPKEVDYFHASVRVRGKMYTVTKQDGEIHAAIDGIEQSKEM
;
A
#
# COMPACT_ATOMS: atom_id res chain seq x y z
N MET A 1 -20.04 -36.42 3.75
CA MET A 1 -20.25 -35.38 4.76
C MET A 1 -19.26 -34.18 4.64
N GLN A 2 -18.07 -34.35 4.07
CA GLN A 2 -17.13 -33.23 3.84
C GLN A 2 -17.44 -32.43 2.55
N TYR A 3 -18.02 -33.03 1.52
CA TYR A 3 -18.41 -32.35 0.28
C TYR A 3 -19.59 -31.37 0.45
N ASP A 4 -20.52 -31.65 1.35
CA ASP A 4 -21.65 -30.76 1.64
C ASP A 4 -21.25 -29.43 2.31
N CYS A 5 -20.18 -29.41 3.09
CA CYS A 5 -19.73 -28.18 3.77
C CYS A 5 -19.07 -27.17 2.81
N GLN A 6 -18.44 -27.63 1.73
CA GLN A 6 -17.81 -26.74 0.74
C GLN A 6 -18.83 -26.10 -0.19
N GLU A 7 -19.81 -26.87 -0.70
CA GLU A 7 -20.91 -26.30 -1.48
C GLU A 7 -21.78 -25.34 -0.65
N GLU A 8 -21.97 -25.63 0.62
CA GLU A 8 -22.69 -24.75 1.54
C GLU A 8 -21.91 -23.45 1.82
N GLY A 9 -20.58 -23.50 1.87
CA GLY A 9 -19.70 -22.32 1.98
C GLY A 9 -19.76 -21.42 0.74
N ILE A 10 -19.73 -22.02 -0.46
CA ILE A 10 -19.82 -21.32 -1.75
C ILE A 10 -21.23 -20.72 -1.95
N ARG A 11 -22.28 -21.47 -1.61
CA ARG A 11 -23.67 -20.96 -1.62
C ARG A 11 -23.85 -19.83 -0.61
N LYS A 12 -23.33 -19.95 0.61
CA LYS A 12 -23.37 -18.88 1.61
C LYS A 12 -22.60 -17.63 1.16
N ALA A 13 -21.50 -17.74 0.45
CA ALA A 13 -20.79 -16.61 -0.14
C ALA A 13 -21.58 -15.96 -1.29
N ALA A 14 -22.20 -16.75 -2.16
CA ALA A 14 -23.08 -16.26 -3.23
C ALA A 14 -24.37 -15.62 -2.68
N ASP A 15 -25.00 -16.23 -1.66
CA ASP A 15 -26.18 -15.68 -0.99
C ASP A 15 -25.83 -14.43 -0.17
N ARG A 16 -24.66 -14.35 0.43
CA ARG A 16 -24.14 -13.13 1.08
C ARG A 16 -23.92 -12.01 0.05
N ARG A 17 -23.44 -12.30 -1.17
CA ARG A 17 -23.37 -11.34 -2.28
C ARG A 17 -24.75 -10.81 -2.67
N ALA A 18 -25.75 -11.68 -2.80
CA ALA A 18 -27.11 -11.29 -3.16
C ALA A 18 -27.79 -10.43 -2.07
N ASN A 19 -27.53 -10.73 -0.80
CA ASN A 19 -28.05 -9.95 0.33
C ASN A 19 -27.24 -8.65 0.59
N ALA A 20 -25.93 -8.65 0.38
CA ALA A 20 -25.11 -7.46 0.43
C ALA A 20 -25.50 -6.47 -0.68
N ARG A 21 -25.76 -6.96 -1.91
CA ARG A 21 -26.28 -6.14 -3.02
C ARG A 21 -27.59 -5.39 -2.66
N LYS A 22 -28.45 -5.94 -1.82
CA LYS A 22 -29.68 -5.27 -1.35
C LYS A 22 -29.40 -4.18 -0.30
N GLY A 23 -28.39 -4.36 0.55
CA GLY A 23 -28.01 -3.40 1.59
C GLY A 23 -27.23 -2.19 1.08
N TRP A 24 -26.60 -2.28 -0.12
CA TRP A 24 -25.83 -1.20 -0.73
C TRP A 24 -26.69 -0.15 -1.45
N ARG A 25 -27.94 -0.45 -1.76
CA ARG A 25 -28.80 0.42 -2.58
C ARG A 25 -29.26 1.70 -1.91
N ASP A 26 -28.99 1.89 -0.59
CA ASP A 26 -29.70 2.91 0.19
C ASP A 26 -28.82 3.87 1.02
N ASP A 27 -27.51 4.04 0.69
CA ASP A 27 -26.66 4.89 1.51
C ASP A 27 -26.19 6.23 0.89
N GLY A 28 -26.93 6.70 -0.12
CA GLY A 28 -26.80 8.09 -0.64
C GLY A 28 -25.47 8.39 -1.38
N ARG A 29 -24.57 7.41 -1.54
CA ARG A 29 -23.31 7.57 -2.28
C ARG A 29 -23.52 7.58 -3.79
N ASP A 30 -24.59 6.96 -4.27
CA ASP A 30 -24.83 6.70 -5.70
C ASP A 30 -25.14 7.97 -6.51
N GLU A 31 -25.62 9.05 -5.90
CA GLU A 31 -26.01 10.21 -6.69
C GLU A 31 -24.87 11.20 -6.97
N GLN A 32 -23.89 11.31 -6.08
CA GLN A 32 -22.77 12.25 -6.26
C GLN A 32 -21.59 11.66 -7.04
N ARG A 33 -21.54 10.33 -7.20
CA ARG A 33 -20.45 9.60 -7.90
C ARG A 33 -20.92 8.82 -9.13
N LYS A 34 -22.09 9.12 -9.70
CA LYS A 34 -22.53 8.46 -10.94
C LYS A 34 -21.42 8.57 -11.98
N SER A 35 -21.01 7.43 -12.50
CA SER A 35 -20.04 7.35 -13.58
C SER A 35 -20.47 8.24 -14.74
N ARG A 36 -19.59 9.13 -15.18
CA ARG A 36 -19.75 9.87 -16.42
C ARG A 36 -19.38 9.01 -17.62
N MET A 37 -18.77 7.85 -17.39
CA MET A 37 -18.40 6.88 -18.39
C MET A 37 -19.51 5.84 -18.56
N SER A 38 -19.97 5.65 -19.78
CA SER A 38 -20.97 4.62 -20.15
C SER A 38 -20.40 3.77 -21.28
N PRO A 39 -19.37 2.97 -20.99
CA PRO A 39 -18.58 2.36 -22.04
C PRO A 39 -19.21 1.11 -22.62
N GLU A 40 -18.85 0.86 -23.87
CA GLU A 40 -18.84 -0.48 -24.41
C GLU A 40 -17.52 -1.15 -23.97
N TRP A 41 -17.62 -2.23 -23.18
CA TRP A 41 -16.47 -3.02 -22.81
C TRP A 41 -16.04 -3.89 -23.97
N LEU A 42 -14.75 -3.84 -24.31
CA LEU A 42 -14.15 -4.58 -25.40
C LEU A 42 -13.15 -5.60 -24.84
N THR A 43 -13.14 -6.78 -25.45
CA THR A 43 -12.25 -7.87 -25.08
C THR A 43 -11.66 -8.57 -26.30
N ILE A 44 -10.64 -9.38 -26.08
CA ILE A 44 -10.04 -10.24 -27.11
C ILE A 44 -10.80 -11.55 -27.24
N ARG A 45 -10.60 -12.23 -28.36
CA ARG A 45 -11.37 -13.41 -28.75
C ARG A 45 -11.42 -14.51 -27.68
N GLU A 46 -10.32 -14.70 -26.96
CA GLU A 46 -10.15 -15.74 -25.95
C GLU A 46 -10.97 -15.52 -24.69
N PHE A 47 -11.51 -14.31 -24.50
CA PHE A 47 -12.28 -13.90 -23.31
C PHE A 47 -13.74 -13.52 -23.60
N ILE A 48 -14.24 -13.63 -24.84
CA ILE A 48 -15.63 -13.23 -25.19
C ILE A 48 -16.66 -13.98 -24.37
N HIS A 49 -16.52 -15.31 -24.27
CA HIS A 49 -17.52 -16.22 -23.67
C HIS A 49 -17.08 -16.79 -22.32
N ILE A 50 -16.28 -16.04 -21.57
CA ILE A 50 -15.85 -16.48 -20.24
C ILE A 50 -17.00 -16.35 -19.23
N THR A 51 -17.19 -17.38 -18.43
CA THR A 51 -18.05 -17.31 -17.24
C THR A 51 -17.18 -16.82 -16.06
N PRO A 52 -17.49 -15.66 -15.46
CA PRO A 52 -16.76 -15.19 -14.31
C PRO A 52 -16.84 -16.17 -13.14
N VAL A 53 -15.72 -16.40 -12.48
CA VAL A 53 -15.62 -17.24 -11.28
C VAL A 53 -15.59 -16.36 -10.01
N ASN A 54 -15.51 -16.99 -8.85
CA ASN A 54 -15.38 -16.24 -7.61
C ASN A 54 -14.04 -15.49 -7.57
N LEU A 55 -14.09 -14.20 -7.33
CA LEU A 55 -12.91 -13.33 -7.21
C LEU A 55 -12.08 -13.66 -5.96
N PHE A 56 -12.71 -14.06 -4.86
CA PHE A 56 -12.06 -14.19 -3.58
C PHE A 56 -11.62 -15.62 -3.31
N HIS A 57 -10.34 -15.81 -3.10
CA HIS A 57 -9.70 -17.08 -2.82
C HIS A 57 -9.05 -17.06 -1.44
N LYS A 58 -9.28 -18.10 -0.64
CA LYS A 58 -8.60 -18.26 0.64
C LYS A 58 -7.18 -18.79 0.43
N GLU A 59 -6.28 -18.43 1.32
CA GLU A 59 -4.98 -19.10 1.41
C GLU A 59 -5.20 -20.61 1.58
N GLN A 60 -4.47 -21.41 0.79
CA GLN A 60 -4.54 -22.86 0.87
C GLN A 60 -3.48 -23.39 1.85
N GLU A 61 -3.85 -24.40 2.62
CA GLU A 61 -2.88 -25.17 3.40
C GLU A 61 -2.06 -26.09 2.46
N GLU A 62 -0.78 -26.33 2.80
CA GLU A 62 0.08 -27.23 2.04
C GLU A 62 -0.58 -28.62 1.88
N GLY A 63 -0.81 -29.02 0.65
CA GLY A 63 -1.36 -30.34 0.29
C GLY A 63 -2.85 -30.37 -0.08
N GLU A 64 -3.57 -29.27 -0.05
CA GLU A 64 -4.92 -29.19 -0.59
C GLU A 64 -4.89 -29.16 -2.13
N LYS A 65 -5.82 -29.92 -2.75
CA LYS A 65 -5.98 -29.88 -4.22
C LYS A 65 -6.71 -28.60 -4.63
N GLN A 66 -6.15 -27.89 -5.62
CA GLN A 66 -6.81 -26.72 -6.19
C GLN A 66 -8.20 -27.10 -6.73
N PRO A 67 -9.25 -26.33 -6.41
CA PRO A 67 -10.56 -26.46 -7.04
C PRO A 67 -10.47 -26.37 -8.57
N GLU A 68 -11.40 -27.01 -9.30
CA GLU A 68 -11.45 -26.96 -10.77
C GLU A 68 -11.47 -25.52 -11.32
N ALA A 69 -12.14 -24.60 -10.62
CA ALA A 69 -12.17 -23.19 -11.00
C ALA A 69 -10.79 -22.53 -10.93
N GLU A 70 -9.96 -22.88 -9.94
CA GLU A 70 -8.58 -22.39 -9.82
C GLU A 70 -7.66 -23.02 -10.87
N GLN A 71 -7.91 -24.30 -11.26
CA GLN A 71 -7.19 -24.90 -12.38
C GLN A 71 -7.48 -24.19 -13.71
N GLN A 72 -8.67 -23.63 -13.91
CA GLN A 72 -8.99 -22.81 -15.07
C GLN A 72 -8.29 -21.42 -15.01
N LEU A 73 -8.15 -20.83 -13.83
CA LEU A 73 -7.38 -19.59 -13.63
C LEU A 73 -5.89 -19.77 -13.96
N THR A 74 -5.37 -20.97 -13.71
CA THR A 74 -3.96 -21.29 -13.93
C THR A 74 -3.62 -21.73 -15.35
N ALA A 75 -4.60 -21.77 -16.29
CA ALA A 75 -4.30 -22.09 -17.67
C ALA A 75 -3.29 -21.10 -18.27
N GLU A 76 -2.19 -21.62 -18.80
CA GLU A 76 -1.02 -20.84 -19.25
C GLU A 76 -1.36 -19.68 -20.19
N PHE A 77 -2.34 -19.84 -21.07
CA PHE A 77 -2.77 -18.80 -22.01
C PHE A 77 -3.56 -17.63 -21.36
N ARG A 78 -3.92 -17.74 -20.07
CA ARG A 78 -4.65 -16.73 -19.28
C ARG A 78 -3.79 -16.10 -18.19
N ARG A 79 -2.49 -16.23 -18.29
CA ARG A 79 -1.51 -15.67 -17.37
C ARG A 79 -0.50 -14.84 -18.12
N ASN A 80 0.01 -13.81 -17.47
CA ASN A 80 1.04 -12.94 -18.03
C ASN A 80 0.71 -12.49 -19.46
N LEU A 81 -0.54 -12.04 -19.65
CA LEU A 81 -1.05 -11.70 -20.98
C LEU A 81 -0.79 -10.24 -21.28
N HIS A 82 -0.03 -9.99 -22.35
CA HIS A 82 0.23 -8.67 -22.88
C HIS A 82 -0.50 -8.49 -24.22
N VAL A 83 -1.31 -7.43 -24.32
CA VAL A 83 -2.10 -7.11 -25.52
C VAL A 83 -1.83 -5.68 -25.93
N LEU A 84 -1.42 -5.49 -27.15
CA LEU A 84 -1.24 -4.17 -27.76
C LEU A 84 -2.52 -3.80 -28.48
N VAL A 85 -3.12 -2.68 -28.10
CA VAL A 85 -4.35 -2.15 -28.72
C VAL A 85 -4.02 -0.83 -29.37
N ARG A 86 -4.50 -0.62 -30.60
CA ARG A 86 -4.42 0.65 -31.31
C ARG A 86 -5.83 1.22 -31.44
N ALA A 87 -6.00 2.48 -31.05
CA ALA A 87 -7.25 3.21 -31.18
C ALA A 87 -7.04 4.37 -32.15
N ARG A 88 -7.58 4.28 -33.37
CA ARG A 88 -7.49 5.31 -34.40
C ARG A 88 -8.72 6.20 -34.38
N PHE A 89 -8.51 7.50 -34.59
CA PHE A 89 -9.58 8.49 -34.74
C PHE A 89 -9.14 9.64 -35.66
N THR A 90 -10.11 10.39 -36.15
CA THR A 90 -9.89 11.52 -37.03
C THR A 90 -10.47 12.79 -36.42
N LEU A 91 -9.72 13.87 -36.41
CA LEU A 91 -10.19 15.20 -36.05
C LEU A 91 -10.34 16.03 -37.30
N GLU A 92 -11.57 16.50 -37.59
CA GLU A 92 -11.85 17.38 -38.76
C GLU A 92 -11.22 18.78 -38.57
N THR A 93 -11.12 19.23 -37.34
CA THR A 93 -10.50 20.48 -36.93
C THR A 93 -9.66 20.26 -35.68
N ALA A 94 -8.67 21.15 -35.47
CA ALA A 94 -7.90 21.13 -34.22
C ALA A 94 -8.85 21.25 -33.02
N GLN A 95 -8.62 20.43 -32.02
CA GLN A 95 -9.40 20.39 -30.79
C GLN A 95 -8.51 20.75 -29.59
N GLU A 96 -9.06 21.53 -28.67
CA GLU A 96 -8.45 21.82 -27.39
C GLU A 96 -9.21 21.09 -26.28
N ASN A 97 -8.51 20.74 -25.18
CA ASN A 97 -9.11 20.11 -24.01
C ASN A 97 -9.81 18.77 -24.29
N LEU A 98 -9.21 17.94 -25.16
CA LEU A 98 -9.64 16.55 -25.31
C LEU A 98 -9.39 15.78 -24.02
N THR A 99 -10.35 14.92 -23.68
CA THR A 99 -10.24 14.05 -22.51
C THR A 99 -10.48 12.61 -22.92
N LEU A 100 -9.54 11.72 -22.61
CA LEU A 100 -9.71 10.28 -22.74
C LEU A 100 -10.17 9.70 -21.41
N ARG A 101 -11.33 9.03 -21.40
CA ARG A 101 -11.78 8.18 -20.30
C ARG A 101 -11.35 6.78 -20.60
N LEU A 102 -10.60 6.16 -19.69
CA LEU A 102 -9.97 4.88 -19.94
C LEU A 102 -10.00 3.99 -18.70
N THR A 103 -10.26 2.72 -18.93
CA THR A 103 -10.11 1.66 -17.93
C THR A 103 -9.70 0.34 -18.59
N ALA A 104 -9.09 -0.54 -17.84
CA ALA A 104 -8.76 -1.90 -18.25
C ALA A 104 -8.76 -2.84 -17.05
N ASP A 105 -8.90 -4.10 -17.30
CA ASP A 105 -8.75 -5.18 -16.33
C ASP A 105 -7.58 -6.09 -16.79
N ASP A 106 -6.43 -6.14 -16.16
CA ASP A 106 -6.08 -5.51 -14.86
C ASP A 106 -5.56 -4.07 -15.01
N HIS A 107 -4.68 -3.84 -16.00
CA HIS A 107 -3.88 -2.62 -16.07
C HIS A 107 -3.59 -2.19 -17.51
N TYR A 108 -3.38 -0.90 -17.72
CA TYR A 108 -2.97 -0.34 -19.02
C TYR A 108 -1.79 0.62 -18.89
N LYS A 109 -0.97 0.68 -19.94
CA LYS A 109 -0.10 1.82 -20.27
C LYS A 109 -0.60 2.50 -21.52
N LEU A 110 -0.79 3.83 -21.46
CA LEU A 110 -1.27 4.66 -22.57
C LEU A 110 -0.12 5.36 -23.24
N TYR A 111 -0.09 5.27 -24.57
CA TYR A 111 0.82 6.00 -25.45
C TYR A 111 0.04 6.87 -26.43
N VAL A 112 0.44 8.11 -26.59
CA VAL A 112 -0.11 9.05 -27.58
C VAL A 112 1.03 9.43 -28.51
N GLU A 113 0.87 9.19 -29.82
CA GLU A 113 1.90 9.46 -30.83
C GLU A 113 3.29 8.91 -30.42
N SER A 114 3.31 7.67 -29.93
CA SER A 114 4.46 6.93 -29.39
C SER A 114 5.04 7.42 -28.04
N GLY A 115 4.56 8.52 -27.50
CA GLY A 115 4.95 9.00 -26.16
C GLY A 115 4.13 8.33 -25.05
N PHE A 116 4.79 7.84 -23.99
CA PHE A 116 4.11 7.39 -22.77
C PHE A 116 3.40 8.58 -22.10
N VAL A 117 2.12 8.40 -21.74
CA VAL A 117 1.29 9.44 -21.14
C VAL A 117 0.83 9.09 -19.74
N ALA A 118 0.37 7.85 -19.55
CA ALA A 118 -0.29 7.48 -18.31
C ALA A 118 -0.34 5.95 -18.14
N GLU A 119 -0.53 5.51 -16.91
CA GLU A 119 -0.82 4.12 -16.57
C GLU A 119 -1.94 4.01 -15.54
N GLY A 120 -2.64 2.88 -15.48
CA GLY A 120 -3.74 2.59 -14.57
C GLY A 120 -4.65 1.49 -15.08
N PRO A 121 -5.89 1.38 -14.58
CA PRO A 121 -6.41 2.12 -13.44
C PRO A 121 -5.83 1.58 -12.13
N ALA A 122 -6.06 2.29 -11.02
CA ALA A 122 -5.83 1.69 -9.71
C ALA A 122 -6.70 0.44 -9.55
N PRO A 123 -6.18 -0.65 -8.93
CA PRO A 123 -6.95 -1.87 -8.70
C PRO A 123 -8.23 -1.60 -7.91
N GLY A 124 -9.33 -2.25 -8.29
CA GLY A 124 -10.64 -2.13 -7.66
C GLY A 124 -11.44 -3.41 -7.79
N TYR A 125 -12.51 -3.57 -7.00
CA TYR A 125 -13.42 -4.69 -7.14
C TYR A 125 -14.46 -4.44 -8.25
N PRO A 126 -15.05 -5.46 -8.90
CA PRO A 126 -16.02 -5.27 -9.99
C PRO A 126 -17.21 -4.38 -9.62
N ASP A 127 -17.68 -4.44 -8.37
CA ASP A 127 -18.77 -3.59 -7.88
C ASP A 127 -18.32 -2.12 -7.62
N HIS A 128 -17.04 -1.82 -7.67
CA HIS A 128 -16.45 -0.50 -7.46
C HIS A 128 -15.13 -0.39 -8.23
N TYR A 129 -15.22 -0.41 -9.56
CA TYR A 129 -14.07 -0.41 -10.44
C TYR A 129 -13.72 1.01 -10.89
N TYR A 130 -12.43 1.29 -11.08
CA TYR A 130 -11.99 2.64 -11.41
C TYR A 130 -11.80 2.83 -12.91
N TYR A 131 -12.04 4.06 -13.36
CA TYR A 131 -11.57 4.60 -14.64
C TYR A 131 -10.82 5.91 -14.41
N ASN A 132 -9.96 6.28 -15.36
CA ASN A 132 -9.22 7.52 -15.33
C ASN A 132 -9.80 8.51 -16.35
N GLU A 133 -9.79 9.81 -16.05
CA GLU A 133 -9.96 10.90 -17.00
C GLU A 133 -8.59 11.52 -17.29
N ILE A 134 -8.10 11.35 -18.52
CA ILE A 134 -6.75 11.73 -18.94
C ILE A 134 -6.87 12.92 -19.90
N PRO A 135 -6.42 14.13 -19.49
CA PRO A 135 -6.40 15.28 -20.38
C PRO A 135 -5.31 15.09 -21.45
N LEU A 136 -5.67 15.22 -22.71
CA LEU A 136 -4.76 15.08 -23.85
C LEU A 136 -4.29 16.44 -24.39
N GLY A 137 -4.85 17.54 -23.85
CA GLY A 137 -4.52 18.87 -24.29
C GLY A 137 -5.00 19.19 -25.70
N LYS A 138 -4.19 19.95 -26.46
CA LYS A 138 -4.48 20.32 -27.84
C LYS A 138 -3.98 19.25 -28.81
N MET A 139 -4.84 18.84 -29.75
CA MET A 139 -4.49 18.01 -30.91
C MET A 139 -4.91 18.68 -32.21
N GLU A 140 -4.06 18.59 -33.21
CA GLU A 140 -4.32 19.22 -34.51
C GLU A 140 -5.34 18.42 -35.35
N ALA A 141 -5.84 19.01 -36.44
CA ALA A 141 -6.68 18.28 -37.39
C ALA A 141 -5.88 17.19 -38.09
N GLY A 142 -6.47 16.00 -38.28
CA GLY A 142 -5.81 14.88 -38.93
C GLY A 142 -6.19 13.54 -38.35
N GLU A 143 -5.48 12.51 -38.77
CA GLU A 143 -5.58 11.15 -38.19
C GLU A 143 -4.61 11.01 -37.05
N HIS A 144 -5.10 10.38 -35.96
CA HIS A 144 -4.37 10.15 -34.74
C HIS A 144 -4.50 8.69 -34.27
N CYS A 145 -3.56 8.27 -33.42
CA CYS A 145 -3.56 6.94 -32.84
C CYS A 145 -3.18 6.98 -31.36
N PHE A 146 -3.96 6.28 -30.53
CA PHE A 146 -3.54 5.87 -29.18
C PHE A 146 -3.03 4.45 -29.21
N GLY A 147 -1.93 4.19 -28.52
CA GLY A 147 -1.47 2.86 -28.17
C GLY A 147 -1.86 2.51 -26.73
N LEU A 148 -2.51 1.36 -26.52
CA LEU A 148 -2.76 0.83 -25.17
C LEU A 148 -2.01 -0.49 -25.04
N HIS A 149 -1.04 -0.54 -24.13
CA HIS A 149 -0.43 -1.80 -23.74
C HIS A 149 -1.18 -2.33 -22.53
N LEU A 150 -2.11 -3.26 -22.78
CA LEU A 150 -2.93 -3.88 -21.74
C LEU A 150 -2.18 -5.06 -21.15
N TYR A 151 -2.35 -5.23 -19.84
CA TYR A 151 -1.79 -6.34 -19.09
C TYR A 151 -2.86 -7.04 -18.26
N TYR A 152 -2.89 -8.36 -18.35
CA TYR A 152 -3.69 -9.23 -17.50
C TYR A 152 -2.76 -10.24 -16.81
N GLN A 153 -2.68 -10.15 -15.50
CA GLN A 153 -1.75 -10.97 -14.72
C GLN A 153 -2.21 -12.41 -14.60
N GLY A 154 -3.49 -12.61 -14.29
CA GLY A 154 -4.09 -13.94 -14.16
C GLY A 154 -3.61 -14.72 -12.94
N LEU A 155 -3.18 -14.05 -11.88
CA LEU A 155 -2.75 -14.63 -10.60
C LEU A 155 -3.72 -14.30 -9.48
N ILE A 156 -3.77 -15.16 -8.48
CA ILE A 156 -4.51 -14.91 -7.23
C ILE A 156 -3.53 -14.38 -6.20
N ASN A 157 -3.56 -13.10 -5.99
CA ASN A 157 -2.62 -12.44 -5.09
C ASN A 157 -3.21 -11.18 -4.44
N ARG A 158 -2.33 -10.31 -3.92
CA ARG A 158 -2.66 -9.08 -3.18
C ARG A 158 -2.60 -7.81 -4.04
N VAL A 159 -2.26 -7.93 -5.33
CA VAL A 159 -1.98 -6.79 -6.22
C VAL A 159 -3.17 -6.49 -7.11
N TYR A 160 -3.60 -7.49 -7.91
CA TYR A 160 -4.67 -7.36 -8.89
C TYR A 160 -5.87 -8.26 -8.57
N ASN A 161 -6.97 -8.02 -9.25
CA ASN A 161 -8.21 -8.77 -9.11
C ASN A 161 -8.46 -9.70 -10.30
N SER A 162 -7.41 -10.23 -10.91
CA SER A 162 -7.45 -11.19 -12.02
C SER A 162 -8.20 -12.50 -11.73
N GLY A 163 -8.51 -12.75 -10.47
CA GLY A 163 -9.04 -14.02 -9.98
C GLY A 163 -10.43 -14.39 -10.44
N ASP A 164 -11.16 -13.54 -11.17
CA ASP A 164 -12.49 -13.83 -11.73
C ASP A 164 -12.48 -14.18 -13.22
N LEU A 165 -11.32 -14.26 -13.85
CA LEU A 165 -11.09 -14.58 -15.27
C LEU A 165 -11.56 -13.51 -16.27
N ARG A 166 -11.91 -12.31 -15.85
CA ARG A 166 -12.30 -11.25 -16.77
C ARG A 166 -11.06 -10.56 -17.32
N PHE A 167 -11.10 -10.26 -18.60
CA PHE A 167 -10.14 -9.38 -19.26
C PHE A 167 -10.86 -8.51 -20.26
N ALA A 168 -10.85 -7.22 -20.06
CA ALA A 168 -11.47 -6.25 -20.97
C ALA A 168 -10.87 -4.87 -20.79
N PHE A 169 -11.16 -3.97 -21.71
CA PHE A 169 -10.85 -2.55 -21.62
C PHE A 169 -12.03 -1.72 -22.13
N ALA A 170 -12.07 -0.47 -21.75
CA ALA A 170 -13.04 0.48 -22.29
C ALA A 170 -12.42 1.88 -22.41
N ALA A 171 -12.70 2.56 -23.52
CA ALA A 171 -12.18 3.89 -23.78
C ALA A 171 -13.25 4.78 -24.44
N GLU A 172 -13.32 6.04 -24.01
CA GLU A 172 -14.18 7.09 -24.60
C GLU A 172 -13.36 8.37 -24.78
N LEU A 173 -13.25 8.86 -26.02
CA LEU A 173 -12.64 10.14 -26.30
C LEU A 173 -13.72 11.21 -26.34
N MET A 174 -13.54 12.27 -25.53
CA MET A 174 -14.51 13.35 -25.37
C MET A 174 -13.90 14.69 -25.81
N ASP A 175 -14.67 15.48 -26.53
CA ASP A 175 -14.32 16.89 -26.81
C ASP A 175 -14.64 17.81 -25.61
N ALA A 176 -14.27 19.08 -25.72
CA ALA A 176 -14.53 20.08 -24.69
C ALA A 176 -16.04 20.34 -24.44
N GLN A 177 -16.92 19.96 -25.34
CA GLN A 177 -18.37 20.05 -25.22
C GLN A 177 -18.99 18.78 -24.59
N GLY A 178 -18.19 17.76 -24.36
CA GLY A 178 -18.62 16.47 -23.85
C GLY A 178 -19.25 15.58 -24.93
N CYS A 179 -18.99 15.83 -26.21
CA CYS A 179 -19.38 14.98 -27.32
C CYS A 179 -18.34 13.86 -27.49
N ARG A 180 -18.81 12.65 -27.79
CA ARG A 180 -17.95 11.49 -28.03
C ARG A 180 -17.37 11.52 -29.45
N ILE A 181 -16.04 11.40 -29.53
CA ILE A 181 -15.33 11.22 -30.79
C ILE A 181 -15.19 9.70 -31.03
N PRO A 182 -15.60 9.19 -32.20
CA PRO A 182 -15.55 7.75 -32.49
C PRO A 182 -14.11 7.23 -32.50
N LEU A 183 -13.88 6.07 -31.84
CA LEU A 183 -12.63 5.35 -31.85
C LEU A 183 -12.78 4.04 -32.65
N ARG A 184 -11.77 3.70 -33.44
CA ARG A 184 -11.68 2.41 -34.16
C ARG A 184 -10.51 1.62 -33.55
N PHE A 185 -10.80 0.43 -33.07
CA PHE A 185 -9.84 -0.41 -32.36
C PHE A 185 -9.37 -1.60 -33.20
N CYS A 186 -8.08 -1.88 -33.12
CA CYS A 186 -7.51 -3.19 -33.47
C CYS A 186 -6.50 -3.61 -32.39
N TYR A 187 -6.23 -4.92 -32.30
CA TYR A 187 -5.32 -5.47 -31.30
C TYR A 187 -4.45 -6.61 -31.83
N GLU A 188 -3.32 -6.81 -31.18
CA GLU A 188 -2.48 -7.99 -31.34
C GLU A 188 -1.92 -8.40 -29.97
N ARG A 189 -1.81 -9.71 -29.74
CA ARG A 189 -1.08 -10.24 -28.58
C ARG A 189 0.39 -10.22 -28.84
N THR A 190 1.20 -10.01 -27.79
CA THR A 190 2.63 -10.17 -27.88
C THR A 190 3.12 -11.27 -26.94
N ASP A 191 3.99 -12.15 -27.48
CA ASP A 191 4.68 -13.19 -26.71
C ASP A 191 6.13 -12.75 -26.41
N ALA A 192 6.38 -11.45 -26.38
CA ALA A 192 7.68 -10.87 -26.06
C ALA A 192 8.07 -11.04 -24.60
N TYR A 193 7.08 -11.16 -23.71
CA TYR A 193 7.28 -11.31 -22.27
C TYR A 193 7.15 -12.75 -21.85
N SER A 194 8.08 -13.24 -21.05
CA SER A 194 8.06 -14.58 -20.46
C SER A 194 8.76 -14.58 -19.11
N GLY A 195 8.50 -15.57 -18.27
CA GLY A 195 9.15 -15.71 -16.97
C GLY A 195 8.30 -16.48 -15.97
N GLY A 196 8.90 -16.90 -14.88
CA GLY A 196 8.21 -17.44 -13.71
C GLY A 196 7.68 -16.35 -12.79
N THR A 197 6.93 -16.75 -11.79
CA THR A 197 6.46 -15.84 -10.73
C THR A 197 7.50 -15.65 -9.63
N ILE A 198 7.40 -14.56 -8.92
CA ILE A 198 8.23 -14.22 -7.76
C ILE A 198 7.38 -13.83 -6.56
N GLY A 199 8.02 -13.78 -5.39
CA GLY A 199 7.36 -13.46 -4.13
C GLY A 199 6.34 -14.52 -3.76
N TYR A 200 5.13 -14.08 -3.47
CA TYR A 200 3.96 -14.94 -3.21
C TYR A 200 3.02 -14.90 -4.42
N ASP A 201 3.52 -15.29 -5.59
CA ASP A 201 2.87 -15.08 -6.89
C ASP A 201 2.46 -13.63 -7.13
N THR A 202 3.32 -12.69 -6.71
CA THR A 202 3.04 -11.26 -6.74
C THR A 202 3.11 -10.67 -8.13
N GLN A 203 4.13 -11.09 -8.89
CA GLN A 203 4.34 -10.66 -10.29
C GLN A 203 5.12 -11.71 -11.08
N PHE A 204 5.11 -11.57 -12.41
CA PHE A 204 5.98 -12.32 -13.29
C PHE A 204 7.33 -11.62 -13.45
N LEU A 205 8.39 -12.42 -13.64
CA LEU A 205 9.64 -11.95 -14.22
C LEU A 205 9.44 -11.57 -15.69
N GLU A 206 10.17 -10.58 -16.15
CA GLU A 206 10.04 -10.06 -17.50
C GLU A 206 11.28 -10.40 -18.34
N ASN A 207 11.42 -11.70 -18.72
CA ASN A 207 12.31 -12.02 -19.82
C ASN A 207 11.71 -11.42 -21.09
N PHE A 208 12.39 -10.44 -21.68
CA PHE A 208 11.88 -9.67 -22.81
C PHE A 208 12.64 -10.00 -24.09
N ASP A 209 11.90 -10.35 -25.14
CA ASP A 209 12.45 -10.64 -26.47
C ASP A 209 12.04 -9.54 -27.46
N SER A 210 12.95 -8.59 -27.72
CA SER A 210 12.72 -7.46 -28.62
C SER A 210 12.33 -7.87 -30.03
N ARG A 211 12.72 -9.07 -30.49
CA ARG A 211 12.40 -9.58 -31.84
C ARG A 211 10.91 -9.89 -32.00
N LYS A 212 10.18 -10.07 -30.88
CA LYS A 212 8.75 -10.40 -30.83
C LYS A 212 7.88 -9.20 -30.51
N PHE A 213 8.49 -8.05 -30.21
CA PHE A 213 7.75 -6.82 -29.87
C PHE A 213 7.75 -5.89 -31.09
N PRO A 214 6.60 -5.49 -31.61
CA PRO A 214 6.54 -4.66 -32.81
C PRO A 214 7.04 -3.24 -32.52
N GLU A 215 8.16 -2.87 -33.10
CA GLU A 215 8.71 -1.52 -32.96
C GLU A 215 7.78 -0.46 -33.57
N GLY A 216 7.61 0.66 -32.88
CA GLY A 216 6.78 1.77 -33.33
C GLY A 216 5.27 1.48 -33.33
N TRP A 217 4.81 0.41 -32.72
CA TRP A 217 3.42 -0.05 -32.77
C TRP A 217 2.39 0.98 -32.32
N SER A 218 2.76 1.95 -31.51
CA SER A 218 1.87 3.02 -31.03
C SER A 218 1.89 4.29 -31.88
N SER A 219 2.73 4.34 -32.93
CA SER A 219 2.77 5.46 -33.89
C SER A 219 1.57 5.42 -34.84
N ALA A 220 1.14 6.59 -35.32
CA ALA A 220 0.07 6.70 -36.30
C ALA A 220 0.41 6.04 -37.64
N GLU A 221 1.70 6.04 -38.04
CA GLU A 221 2.22 5.49 -39.29
C GLU A 221 2.39 3.98 -39.28
N PHE A 222 2.31 3.33 -38.10
CA PHE A 222 2.47 1.88 -38.02
C PHE A 222 1.37 1.14 -38.81
N GLU A 223 1.77 0.18 -39.64
CA GLU A 223 0.86 -0.66 -40.41
C GLU A 223 0.30 -1.79 -39.57
N ASP A 224 -1.02 -1.75 -39.29
CA ASP A 224 -1.74 -2.72 -38.48
C ASP A 224 -2.65 -3.65 -39.30
N ALA A 225 -2.40 -3.84 -40.61
CA ALA A 225 -3.22 -4.60 -41.55
C ALA A 225 -3.34 -6.09 -41.21
N GLY A 226 -2.90 -6.65 -40.24
CA GLY A 226 -3.11 -8.03 -39.76
C GLY A 226 -3.70 -8.12 -38.38
N TRP A 227 -3.88 -6.99 -37.72
CA TRP A 227 -4.39 -6.94 -36.35
C TRP A 227 -5.89 -7.23 -36.29
N LYS A 228 -6.30 -7.88 -35.19
CA LYS A 228 -7.66 -8.33 -34.98
C LYS A 228 -8.53 -7.20 -34.45
N THR A 229 -9.82 -7.25 -34.71
CA THR A 229 -10.80 -6.34 -34.10
C THR A 229 -11.27 -6.93 -32.76
N PRO A 230 -11.25 -6.15 -31.66
CA PRO A 230 -11.79 -6.60 -30.39
C PRO A 230 -13.32 -6.77 -30.49
N ALA A 231 -13.89 -7.58 -29.64
CA ALA A 231 -15.32 -7.84 -29.57
C ALA A 231 -15.92 -7.27 -28.28
N ALA A 232 -17.23 -7.04 -28.30
CA ALA A 232 -17.95 -6.65 -27.09
C ALA A 232 -17.83 -7.77 -26.02
N ALA A 233 -17.60 -7.37 -24.78
CA ALA A 233 -17.55 -8.28 -23.64
C ALA A 233 -18.96 -8.50 -23.08
N GLU A 234 -19.53 -9.67 -23.31
CA GLU A 234 -20.92 -10.01 -22.94
C GLU A 234 -21.14 -10.10 -21.42
N TRP A 235 -20.08 -10.26 -20.67
CA TRP A 235 -20.11 -10.50 -19.22
C TRP A 235 -19.72 -9.28 -18.37
N ALA A 236 -19.37 -8.16 -18.99
CA ALA A 236 -18.86 -6.97 -18.28
C ALA A 236 -19.99 -6.26 -17.52
N ASP A 237 -20.00 -6.42 -16.21
CA ASP A 237 -20.99 -5.85 -15.28
C ASP A 237 -20.36 -4.92 -14.24
N TYR A 238 -19.17 -4.39 -14.54
CA TYR A 238 -18.46 -3.47 -13.67
C TYR A 238 -19.25 -2.19 -13.40
N ARG A 239 -19.23 -1.77 -12.14
CA ARG A 239 -19.66 -0.42 -11.76
C ARG A 239 -18.45 0.49 -11.76
N LEU A 240 -18.44 1.44 -12.68
CA LEU A 240 -17.35 2.36 -12.87
C LEU A 240 -17.47 3.60 -12.01
N TYR A 241 -16.35 3.97 -11.40
CA TYR A 241 -16.17 5.20 -10.63
C TYR A 241 -14.90 5.89 -11.12
N LEU A 242 -14.93 7.23 -11.16
CA LEU A 242 -13.71 7.98 -11.41
C LEU A 242 -12.72 7.71 -10.28
N GLN A 243 -11.48 7.35 -10.63
CA GLN A 243 -10.42 7.16 -9.65
C GLN A 243 -10.26 8.44 -8.81
N PRO A 244 -10.40 8.39 -7.47
CA PRO A 244 -10.39 9.58 -6.64
C PRO A 244 -8.98 10.14 -6.40
N THR A 245 -7.95 9.35 -6.64
CA THR A 245 -6.55 9.70 -6.44
C THR A 245 -5.93 10.23 -7.73
N GLN A 246 -4.85 10.97 -7.59
CA GLN A 246 -4.01 11.34 -8.73
C GLN A 246 -3.43 10.09 -9.40
N MET A 247 -3.03 10.24 -10.65
CA MET A 247 -2.30 9.19 -11.36
C MET A 247 -0.86 9.13 -10.85
N LEU A 248 -0.25 7.95 -10.99
CA LEU A 248 1.14 7.77 -10.64
C LEU A 248 2.06 8.66 -11.47
N CYS A 249 3.16 9.01 -10.88
CA CYS A 249 4.24 9.74 -11.52
C CYS A 249 5.58 9.01 -11.32
N GLY A 250 6.59 9.50 -11.97
CA GLY A 250 7.94 9.00 -11.81
C GLY A 250 8.93 9.87 -12.58
N GLU A 251 10.17 9.73 -12.20
CA GLU A 251 11.27 10.48 -12.79
C GLU A 251 12.24 9.52 -13.45
N ARG A 252 12.86 10.00 -14.53
CA ARG A 252 13.95 9.30 -15.20
C ARG A 252 15.27 9.75 -14.59
N ILE A 253 15.83 8.92 -13.69
CA ILE A 253 17.06 9.23 -12.96
C ILE A 253 18.24 8.43 -13.51
N LYS A 254 19.43 9.04 -13.42
CA LYS A 254 20.68 8.32 -13.69
C LYS A 254 21.15 7.66 -12.41
N PRO A 255 21.69 6.41 -12.49
CA PRO A 255 22.35 5.80 -11.35
C PRO A 255 23.47 6.70 -10.81
N GLU A 256 23.67 6.67 -9.48
CA GLU A 256 24.75 7.40 -8.81
C GLU A 256 26.11 6.83 -9.24
N LYS A 257 26.19 5.48 -9.42
CA LYS A 257 27.43 4.82 -9.79
C LYS A 257 27.19 3.70 -10.81
N VAL A 258 28.06 3.67 -11.84
CA VAL A 258 28.11 2.58 -12.83
C VAL A 258 29.56 2.14 -12.94
N GLU A 259 29.84 0.87 -12.68
CA GLU A 259 31.17 0.25 -12.73
C GLU A 259 31.21 -0.86 -13.75
N ILE A 260 32.18 -0.78 -14.67
CA ILE A 260 32.41 -1.80 -15.70
C ILE A 260 33.65 -2.62 -15.29
N TYR A 261 33.48 -3.92 -15.18
CA TYR A 261 34.52 -4.85 -14.80
C TYR A 261 35.26 -5.46 -16.01
N GLU A 262 36.45 -6.05 -15.78
CA GLU A 262 37.28 -6.65 -16.84
C GLU A 262 36.59 -7.81 -17.57
N ASP A 263 35.66 -8.51 -16.92
CA ASP A 263 34.84 -9.58 -17.52
C ASP A 263 33.70 -9.05 -18.40
N GLY A 264 33.54 -7.74 -18.49
CA GLY A 264 32.47 -7.06 -19.21
C GLY A 264 31.17 -6.92 -18.44
N SER A 265 31.09 -7.41 -17.21
CA SER A 265 29.93 -7.15 -16.35
C SER A 265 29.84 -5.69 -15.92
N ILE A 266 28.62 -5.21 -15.67
CA ILE A 266 28.35 -3.83 -15.27
C ILE A 266 27.57 -3.86 -13.95
N ARG A 267 28.13 -3.24 -12.89
CA ARG A 267 27.42 -3.03 -11.63
C ARG A 267 26.88 -1.61 -11.56
N ILE A 268 25.67 -1.50 -11.09
CA ILE A 268 24.90 -0.26 -10.99
C ILE A 268 24.49 -0.06 -9.53
N ASP A 269 24.79 1.11 -8.96
CA ASP A 269 24.18 1.59 -7.71
C ASP A 269 23.31 2.80 -8.05
N VAL A 270 22.03 2.70 -7.77
CA VAL A 270 21.06 3.81 -7.98
C VAL A 270 21.31 4.95 -6.99
N GLY A 271 21.94 4.64 -5.83
CA GLY A 271 22.19 5.57 -4.73
C GLY A 271 21.18 5.40 -3.60
N GLU A 272 19.94 5.08 -3.93
CA GLU A 272 18.87 4.78 -2.97
C GLU A 272 18.02 3.60 -3.44
N GLU A 273 17.30 3.00 -2.51
CA GLU A 273 16.24 2.04 -2.81
C GLU A 273 15.10 2.75 -3.52
N VAL A 274 14.64 2.19 -4.64
CA VAL A 274 13.56 2.75 -5.44
C VAL A 274 12.48 1.71 -5.76
N ALA A 275 11.25 2.16 -5.96
CA ALA A 275 10.25 1.45 -6.74
C ALA A 275 10.28 1.97 -8.17
N GLY A 276 10.57 1.11 -9.14
CA GLY A 276 10.71 1.52 -10.53
C GLY A 276 11.22 0.44 -11.46
N SER A 277 11.62 0.84 -12.65
CA SER A 277 12.09 -0.05 -13.72
C SER A 277 13.50 0.33 -14.17
N LEU A 278 14.39 -0.65 -14.29
CA LEU A 278 15.70 -0.46 -14.91
C LEU A 278 15.53 -0.43 -16.42
N CYS A 279 15.76 0.74 -17.01
CA CYS A 279 15.61 0.95 -18.44
C CYS A 279 17.00 0.98 -19.12
N LEU A 280 17.13 0.28 -20.23
CA LEU A 280 18.41 0.08 -20.91
C LEU A 280 18.28 0.44 -22.39
N THR A 281 19.39 0.90 -22.98
CA THR A 281 19.58 0.96 -24.43
C THR A 281 20.85 0.19 -24.77
N ALA A 282 20.77 -0.70 -25.75
CA ALA A 282 21.91 -1.50 -26.18
C ALA A 282 21.94 -1.66 -27.69
N GLU A 283 23.14 -1.89 -28.24
CA GLU A 283 23.39 -2.20 -29.64
C GLU A 283 23.97 -3.60 -29.74
N GLY A 284 23.40 -4.43 -30.62
CA GLY A 284 23.81 -5.82 -30.82
C GLY A 284 23.14 -6.44 -32.02
N SER A 285 23.28 -7.77 -32.18
CA SER A 285 22.64 -8.55 -33.22
C SER A 285 21.41 -9.29 -32.70
N ALA A 286 20.48 -9.61 -33.58
CA ALA A 286 19.28 -10.35 -33.23
C ALA A 286 19.62 -11.69 -32.54
N GLY A 287 19.09 -11.87 -31.31
CA GLY A 287 19.34 -13.04 -30.47
C GLY A 287 20.51 -12.89 -29.51
N ASP A 288 21.26 -11.81 -29.54
CA ASP A 288 22.19 -11.48 -28.46
C ASP A 288 21.40 -11.17 -27.16
N THR A 289 22.03 -11.38 -26.00
CA THR A 289 21.35 -11.27 -24.71
C THR A 289 22.09 -10.37 -23.73
N VAL A 290 21.32 -9.75 -22.85
CA VAL A 290 21.79 -9.13 -21.62
C VAL A 290 21.08 -9.81 -20.45
N GLU A 291 21.85 -10.43 -19.55
CA GLU A 291 21.30 -10.92 -18.28
C GLU A 291 21.26 -9.76 -17.28
N ILE A 292 20.13 -9.64 -16.56
CA ILE A 292 19.84 -8.52 -15.67
C ILE A 292 19.54 -9.09 -14.29
N PHE A 293 20.23 -8.57 -13.28
CA PHE A 293 20.07 -8.94 -11.89
C PHE A 293 19.76 -7.67 -11.10
N CYS A 294 18.67 -7.65 -10.33
CA CYS A 294 18.34 -6.53 -9.44
C CYS A 294 18.27 -7.00 -7.99
N GLY A 295 18.57 -6.12 -7.05
CA GLY A 295 18.50 -6.43 -5.61
C GLY A 295 18.50 -5.19 -4.74
N GLU A 296 18.02 -5.34 -3.51
CA GLU A 296 17.97 -4.28 -2.51
C GLU A 296 19.35 -4.03 -1.89
N GLU A 297 20.24 -5.01 -1.93
CA GLU A 297 21.57 -4.94 -1.28
C GLU A 297 22.66 -5.69 -2.07
N LEU A 298 23.89 -5.50 -1.64
CA LEU A 298 25.03 -6.30 -2.06
C LEU A 298 25.26 -7.44 -1.05
N ASP A 299 25.75 -8.58 -1.53
CA ASP A 299 26.25 -9.67 -0.67
C ASP A 299 27.63 -9.37 -0.10
N GLU A 300 28.18 -10.29 0.70
CA GLU A 300 29.49 -10.14 1.35
C GLU A 300 30.65 -10.03 0.34
N SER A 301 30.47 -10.53 -0.89
CA SER A 301 31.46 -10.39 -1.97
C SER A 301 31.38 -9.06 -2.70
N GLY A 302 30.38 -8.23 -2.41
CA GLY A 302 30.06 -7.00 -3.11
C GLY A 302 29.30 -7.23 -4.42
N SER A 303 28.78 -8.43 -4.66
CA SER A 303 27.90 -8.73 -5.79
C SER A 303 26.45 -8.37 -5.47
N VAL A 304 25.64 -8.10 -6.50
CA VAL A 304 24.21 -7.84 -6.30
C VAL A 304 23.52 -9.08 -5.79
N ARG A 305 22.88 -8.97 -4.64
CA ARG A 305 22.07 -10.04 -4.04
C ARG A 305 20.70 -10.07 -4.71
N TYR A 306 20.60 -10.74 -5.85
CA TYR A 306 19.36 -10.81 -6.63
C TYR A 306 18.39 -11.90 -6.11
N GLU A 307 18.90 -12.92 -5.41
CA GLU A 307 18.11 -13.82 -4.56
C GLU A 307 17.96 -13.19 -3.19
N MET A 308 16.97 -12.31 -3.10
CA MET A 308 16.82 -11.40 -1.96
C MET A 308 16.23 -12.11 -0.74
N ARG A 309 16.48 -11.54 0.46
CA ARG A 309 15.84 -11.96 1.71
C ARG A 309 14.32 -11.93 1.64
N CYS A 310 13.76 -11.02 0.89
CA CYS A 310 12.32 -10.81 0.75
C CYS A 310 11.60 -11.88 -0.09
N ASN A 311 12.20 -13.06 -0.32
CA ASN A 311 11.64 -14.14 -1.13
C ASN A 311 11.41 -13.76 -2.60
N CYS A 312 12.21 -12.87 -3.14
CA CYS A 312 12.24 -12.50 -4.55
C CYS A 312 13.55 -12.92 -5.18
N SER A 313 13.53 -13.34 -6.45
CA SER A 313 14.71 -13.60 -7.25
C SER A 313 14.61 -12.81 -8.54
N TYR A 314 15.24 -11.64 -8.59
CA TYR A 314 15.17 -10.73 -9.74
C TYR A 314 16.30 -11.05 -10.74
N TYR A 315 16.12 -12.13 -11.50
CA TYR A 315 16.96 -12.52 -12.61
C TYR A 315 16.15 -12.56 -13.90
N GLU A 316 16.51 -11.73 -14.88
CA GLU A 316 15.80 -11.57 -16.15
C GLU A 316 16.78 -11.58 -17.32
N ILE A 317 16.28 -11.93 -18.51
CA ILE A 317 17.04 -11.97 -19.74
C ILE A 317 16.37 -11.06 -20.77
N TRP A 318 17.12 -10.09 -21.25
CA TRP A 318 16.74 -9.30 -22.41
C TRP A 318 17.38 -9.85 -23.68
N THR A 319 16.59 -10.23 -24.68
CA THR A 319 17.04 -10.68 -26.00
C THR A 319 16.85 -9.55 -27.00
N LEU A 320 17.92 -9.16 -27.70
CA LEU A 320 17.95 -8.04 -28.62
C LEU A 320 17.40 -8.42 -30.01
N SER A 321 16.85 -7.45 -30.73
CA SER A 321 16.74 -7.44 -32.20
C SER A 321 18.04 -6.89 -32.83
N ASP A 322 18.08 -6.76 -34.13
CA ASP A 322 19.24 -6.17 -34.81
C ASP A 322 19.35 -4.66 -34.58
N GLY A 323 20.56 -4.18 -34.31
CA GLY A 323 20.86 -2.75 -34.16
C GLY A 323 20.64 -2.23 -32.75
N CYS A 324 20.14 -1.00 -32.66
CA CYS A 324 19.90 -0.33 -31.38
C CYS A 324 18.52 -0.67 -30.83
N CYS A 325 18.47 -1.23 -29.63
CA CYS A 325 17.25 -1.67 -28.96
C CYS A 325 17.09 -0.94 -27.61
N SER A 326 15.84 -0.80 -27.16
CA SER A 326 15.52 -0.28 -25.84
C SER A 326 14.70 -1.29 -25.03
N LEU A 327 15.02 -1.41 -23.75
CA LEU A 327 14.24 -2.15 -22.76
C LEU A 327 13.57 -1.15 -21.82
N GLU A 328 12.24 -1.19 -21.76
CA GLU A 328 11.42 -0.50 -20.76
C GLU A 328 10.48 -1.55 -20.14
N PRO A 329 10.79 -2.08 -18.94
CA PRO A 329 9.96 -3.09 -18.30
C PRO A 329 8.51 -2.61 -18.07
N TYR A 330 7.57 -3.55 -18.09
CA TYR A 330 6.17 -3.22 -17.87
C TYR A 330 5.86 -2.98 -16.39
N ASP A 331 6.27 -3.91 -15.52
CA ASP A 331 6.02 -3.82 -14.08
C ASP A 331 7.25 -3.25 -13.34
N TYR A 332 7.01 -2.67 -12.18
CA TYR A 332 8.05 -2.10 -11.34
C TYR A 332 8.64 -3.15 -10.38
N LYS A 333 9.84 -2.89 -9.92
CA LYS A 333 10.56 -3.65 -8.89
C LYS A 333 11.01 -2.72 -7.77
N GLY A 334 11.20 -3.27 -6.57
CA GLY A 334 11.95 -2.62 -5.49
C GLY A 334 13.40 -3.02 -5.60
N PHE A 335 14.33 -2.08 -5.77
CA PHE A 335 15.76 -2.36 -5.84
C PHE A 335 16.61 -1.10 -5.66
N ARG A 336 17.86 -1.30 -5.20
CA ARG A 336 18.89 -0.27 -5.22
C ARG A 336 20.02 -0.62 -6.16
N TYR A 337 20.38 -1.90 -6.27
CA TYR A 337 21.51 -2.36 -7.05
C TYR A 337 21.05 -3.17 -8.25
N ALA A 338 21.82 -3.06 -9.36
CA ALA A 338 21.65 -3.95 -10.48
C ALA A 338 23.01 -4.41 -11.02
N LYS A 339 23.01 -5.58 -11.67
CA LYS A 339 24.15 -6.11 -12.43
C LYS A 339 23.69 -6.52 -13.80
N LEU A 340 24.47 -6.15 -14.82
CA LEU A 340 24.26 -6.57 -16.20
C LEU A 340 25.41 -7.49 -16.63
N LEU A 341 25.04 -8.57 -17.35
CA LEU A 341 25.97 -9.43 -18.06
C LEU A 341 25.64 -9.41 -19.54
N PRO A 342 26.14 -8.42 -20.30
CA PRO A 342 25.93 -8.38 -21.74
C PRO A 342 26.73 -9.51 -22.40
N ARG A 343 26.12 -10.19 -23.39
CA ARG A 343 26.82 -11.13 -24.22
C ARG A 343 27.98 -10.42 -24.97
N LYS A 344 29.07 -11.16 -25.25
CA LYS A 344 30.21 -10.60 -25.96
C LYS A 344 29.80 -10.02 -27.32
N GLY A 345 30.04 -8.75 -27.52
CA GLY A 345 29.65 -7.99 -28.72
C GLY A 345 28.46 -7.06 -28.52
N VAL A 346 27.70 -7.21 -27.43
CA VAL A 346 26.66 -6.27 -27.07
C VAL A 346 27.28 -5.04 -26.41
N ASN A 347 26.89 -3.86 -26.85
CA ASN A 347 27.28 -2.57 -26.29
C ASN A 347 26.12 -1.92 -25.57
N ILE A 348 26.23 -1.70 -24.25
CA ILE A 348 25.24 -0.95 -23.47
C ILE A 348 25.47 0.54 -23.69
N CYS A 349 24.51 1.21 -24.34
CA CYS A 349 24.59 2.62 -24.73
C CYS A 349 23.93 3.57 -23.73
N GLY A 350 22.95 3.08 -22.97
CA GLY A 350 22.21 3.89 -22.00
C GLY A 350 21.71 3.07 -20.81
N ILE A 351 21.79 3.67 -19.62
CA ILE A 351 21.30 3.12 -18.36
C ILE A 351 20.60 4.23 -17.60
N PHE A 352 19.36 4.03 -17.25
CA PHE A 352 18.61 4.91 -16.35
C PHE A 352 17.55 4.11 -15.59
N VAL A 353 16.99 4.70 -14.55
CA VAL A 353 15.89 4.14 -13.78
C VAL A 353 14.68 5.03 -13.96
N GLN A 354 13.56 4.45 -14.36
CA GLN A 354 12.26 5.09 -14.34
C GLN A 354 11.63 4.78 -12.98
N THR A 355 11.59 5.76 -12.07
CA THR A 355 10.93 5.59 -10.77
C THR A 355 9.42 5.59 -10.95
N ARG A 356 8.70 5.03 -9.96
CA ARG A 356 7.24 4.94 -9.95
C ARG A 356 6.72 5.11 -8.53
N HIS A 357 5.86 6.09 -8.32
CA HIS A 357 5.22 6.35 -7.03
C HIS A 357 3.99 7.26 -7.18
N TYR A 358 3.20 7.33 -6.15
CA TYR A 358 2.15 8.35 -6.04
C TYR A 358 2.78 9.74 -5.94
N PRO A 359 2.18 10.80 -6.51
CA PRO A 359 2.72 12.15 -6.39
C PRO A 359 2.97 12.56 -4.93
N MET A 360 4.21 12.91 -4.65
CA MET A 360 4.67 13.33 -3.34
C MET A 360 5.18 14.78 -3.44
N GLU A 361 4.24 15.75 -3.47
CA GLU A 361 4.63 17.15 -3.30
C GLU A 361 5.25 17.30 -1.91
N GLU A 362 6.37 18.02 -1.83
CA GLU A 362 7.07 18.21 -0.55
C GLU A 362 6.23 19.08 0.39
N GLY A 363 5.52 18.41 1.30
CA GLY A 363 4.69 19.04 2.32
C GLY A 363 5.35 19.14 3.70
N ALA A 364 6.42 18.38 3.93
CA ALA A 364 7.12 18.40 5.21
C ALA A 364 8.64 18.34 5.06
N GLU A 365 9.34 19.04 5.95
CA GLU A 365 10.79 19.07 6.03
C GLU A 365 11.22 19.02 7.51
N VAL A 366 12.35 18.37 7.77
CA VAL A 366 13.02 18.34 9.08
C VAL A 366 14.50 18.55 8.87
N THR A 367 15.07 19.55 9.56
CA THR A 367 16.52 19.76 9.66
C THR A 367 16.93 19.94 11.12
N SER A 368 18.10 19.41 11.51
CA SER A 368 18.53 19.40 12.90
C SER A 368 20.05 19.39 13.03
N SER A 369 20.55 19.92 14.16
CA SER A 369 21.95 19.71 14.57
C SER A 369 22.23 18.24 14.94
N GLU A 370 21.23 17.46 15.37
CA GLU A 370 21.32 16.00 15.51
C GLU A 370 21.04 15.33 14.13
N LYS A 371 22.13 14.99 13.44
CA LYS A 371 22.04 14.48 12.06
C LYS A 371 21.34 13.12 11.92
N ARG A 372 21.39 12.27 12.94
CA ARG A 372 20.67 10.99 12.90
C ARG A 372 19.16 11.19 12.81
N LEU A 373 18.64 12.26 13.43
CA LEU A 373 17.21 12.57 13.35
C LEU A 373 16.78 12.91 11.92
N GLU A 374 17.58 13.71 11.19
CA GLU A 374 17.36 13.99 9.77
C GLU A 374 17.43 12.72 8.92
N GLN A 375 18.44 11.87 9.16
CA GLN A 375 18.64 10.64 8.41
C GLN A 375 17.47 9.65 8.64
N ILE A 376 17.01 9.51 9.89
CA ILE A 376 15.85 8.68 10.23
C ILE A 376 14.59 9.21 9.52
N PHE A 377 14.37 10.53 9.56
CA PHE A 377 13.25 11.14 8.83
C PHE A 377 13.34 10.89 7.33
N SER A 378 14.53 10.99 6.74
CA SER A 378 14.79 10.77 5.32
C SER A 378 14.48 9.34 4.88
N ILE A 379 14.96 8.31 5.60
CA ILE A 379 14.69 6.92 5.24
C ILE A 379 13.21 6.57 5.38
N CYS A 380 12.50 7.17 6.33
CA CYS A 380 11.05 7.03 6.48
C CYS A 380 10.29 7.74 5.34
N LYS A 381 10.69 8.97 4.99
CA LYS A 381 10.12 9.72 3.85
C LYS A 381 10.27 8.93 2.54
N ASN A 382 11.45 8.38 2.27
CA ASN A 382 11.71 7.59 1.08
C ASN A 382 10.90 6.29 1.05
N ALA A 383 10.79 5.59 2.19
CA ALA A 383 9.95 4.38 2.26
C ALA A 383 8.47 4.70 1.99
N VAL A 384 7.94 5.79 2.54
CA VAL A 384 6.56 6.24 2.26
C VAL A 384 6.40 6.64 0.80
N LYS A 385 7.38 7.32 0.19
CA LYS A 385 7.36 7.67 -1.23
C LYS A 385 7.20 6.42 -2.10
N TYR A 386 8.10 5.45 -1.94
CA TYR A 386 8.12 4.26 -2.79
C TYR A 386 7.10 3.19 -2.39
N GLY A 387 6.60 3.22 -1.17
CA GLY A 387 5.49 2.38 -0.70
C GLY A 387 4.10 2.97 -0.93
N THR A 388 3.98 4.18 -1.50
CA THR A 388 2.70 4.74 -1.92
C THR A 388 2.62 4.66 -3.45
N GLN A 389 1.88 3.66 -3.91
CA GLN A 389 1.61 3.35 -5.31
C GLN A 389 0.14 3.69 -5.62
N GLU A 390 -0.60 2.85 -6.33
CA GLU A 390 -2.06 2.98 -6.43
C GLU A 390 -2.78 2.76 -5.09
N GLY A 391 -2.06 2.32 -4.08
CA GLY A 391 -2.47 2.15 -2.69
C GLY A 391 -1.24 2.17 -1.80
N TYR A 392 -1.40 1.98 -0.50
CA TYR A 392 -0.29 1.83 0.44
C TYR A 392 0.22 0.39 0.40
N VAL A 393 1.26 0.11 -0.37
CA VAL A 393 1.83 -1.25 -0.39
C VAL A 393 2.72 -1.48 0.83
N ASP A 394 2.69 -2.71 1.35
CA ASP A 394 3.56 -3.15 2.44
C ASP A 394 5.04 -3.04 2.05
N CYS A 395 5.36 -3.55 0.86
CA CYS A 395 6.69 -3.45 0.25
C CYS A 395 6.59 -3.44 -1.28
N PRO A 396 7.55 -2.83 -2.00
CA PRO A 396 7.56 -2.82 -3.46
C PRO A 396 8.07 -4.12 -4.08
N THR A 397 8.37 -5.14 -3.27
CA THR A 397 9.03 -6.38 -3.67
C THR A 397 8.06 -7.57 -3.67
N ARG A 398 8.04 -8.40 -2.60
CA ARG A 398 7.45 -9.74 -2.59
C ARG A 398 5.93 -9.81 -2.52
N GLU A 399 5.25 -8.77 -2.00
CA GLU A 399 3.80 -8.81 -1.75
C GLU A 399 3.02 -7.71 -2.46
N LYS A 400 3.51 -6.47 -2.43
CA LYS A 400 2.87 -5.27 -3.03
C LYS A 400 1.41 -5.10 -2.58
N GLY A 401 1.05 -5.59 -1.39
CA GLY A 401 -0.31 -5.61 -0.87
C GLY A 401 -0.62 -4.39 -0.02
N GLN A 402 -1.85 -3.85 -0.12
CA GLN A 402 -2.33 -2.81 0.79
C GLN A 402 -2.86 -3.48 2.06
N TYR A 403 -2.01 -3.60 3.08
CA TYR A 403 -2.37 -4.14 4.38
C TYR A 403 -2.98 -3.08 5.31
N LEU A 404 -4.06 -3.43 6.00
CA LEU A 404 -4.83 -2.50 6.83
C LEU A 404 -4.02 -1.96 8.02
N GLY A 405 -3.28 -2.85 8.70
CA GLY A 405 -2.46 -2.45 9.86
C GLY A 405 -1.30 -1.56 9.45
N ASP A 406 -0.60 -1.91 8.37
CA ASP A 406 0.48 -1.13 7.75
C ASP A 406 -0.02 0.25 7.34
N ALA A 407 -1.21 0.30 6.74
CA ALA A 407 -1.83 1.54 6.27
C ALA A 407 -2.07 2.56 7.41
N VAL A 408 -2.25 2.13 8.66
CA VAL A 408 -2.41 3.06 9.79
C VAL A 408 -1.17 3.93 9.97
N VAL A 409 0.02 3.32 9.92
CA VAL A 409 1.29 4.05 10.09
C VAL A 409 1.65 4.80 8.81
N THR A 410 1.58 4.10 7.66
CA THR A 410 1.94 4.66 6.36
C THR A 410 1.08 5.86 5.99
N ALA A 411 -0.24 5.78 6.18
CA ALA A 411 -1.15 6.88 5.88
C ALA A 411 -0.93 8.09 6.79
N HIS A 412 -0.63 7.87 8.09
CA HIS A 412 -0.32 8.97 9.01
C HIS A 412 0.92 9.72 8.55
N ALA A 413 1.99 8.99 8.21
CA ALA A 413 3.21 9.57 7.67
C ALA A 413 2.96 10.27 6.32
N GLN A 414 2.24 9.63 5.39
CA GLN A 414 1.99 10.18 4.06
C GLN A 414 1.20 11.49 4.12
N VAL A 415 0.14 11.57 4.94
CA VAL A 415 -0.66 12.79 5.07
C VAL A 415 0.18 13.95 5.64
N LEU A 416 1.08 13.68 6.59
CA LEU A 416 1.99 14.71 7.12
C LEU A 416 3.05 15.13 6.10
N LEU A 417 3.59 14.17 5.34
CA LEU A 417 4.61 14.45 4.32
C LEU A 417 4.09 15.24 3.13
N THR A 418 2.80 15.13 2.80
CA THR A 418 2.24 15.70 1.56
C THR A 418 1.06 16.65 1.76
N GLY A 419 0.37 16.56 2.89
CA GLY A 419 -0.92 17.24 3.10
C GLY A 419 -2.09 16.65 2.31
N GLU A 420 -1.87 15.56 1.54
CA GLU A 420 -2.84 14.93 0.67
C GLU A 420 -3.61 13.82 1.42
N THR A 421 -4.91 13.75 1.26
CA THR A 421 -5.79 12.82 2.03
C THR A 421 -6.68 11.93 1.16
N GLN A 422 -6.60 12.05 -0.18
CA GLN A 422 -7.44 11.25 -1.08
C GLN A 422 -7.00 9.78 -1.09
N MET A 423 -5.68 9.51 -1.00
CA MET A 423 -5.16 8.15 -0.89
C MET A 423 -5.66 7.48 0.39
N LEU A 424 -5.65 8.18 1.53
CA LEU A 424 -6.21 7.67 2.78
C LEU A 424 -7.71 7.37 2.65
N LEU A 425 -8.50 8.26 2.02
CA LEU A 425 -9.93 8.04 1.83
C LEU A 425 -10.21 6.85 0.91
N LYS A 426 -9.42 6.69 -0.19
CA LYS A 426 -9.49 5.54 -1.08
C LYS A 426 -9.16 4.24 -0.35
N CYS A 427 -8.11 4.22 0.47
CA CYS A 427 -7.74 3.09 1.31
C CYS A 427 -8.90 2.69 2.26
N ILE A 428 -9.47 3.64 2.97
CA ILE A 428 -10.65 3.42 3.83
C ILE A 428 -11.83 2.81 3.04
N ASP A 429 -12.10 3.33 1.83
CA ASP A 429 -13.18 2.85 0.97
C ASP A 429 -12.94 1.42 0.48
N GLN A 430 -11.73 1.09 0.07
CA GLN A 430 -11.36 -0.24 -0.40
C GLN A 430 -11.50 -1.30 0.70
N PHE A 431 -11.08 -1.02 1.93
CA PHE A 431 -11.33 -1.93 3.05
C PHE A 431 -12.82 -2.05 3.37
N ALA A 432 -13.59 -0.97 3.31
CA ALA A 432 -15.03 -1.02 3.51
C ALA A 432 -15.74 -1.91 2.49
N GLN A 433 -15.26 -2.01 1.27
CA GLN A 433 -15.80 -2.86 0.21
C GLN A 433 -15.67 -4.35 0.56
N THR A 434 -14.64 -4.76 1.31
CA THR A 434 -14.42 -6.15 1.72
C THR A 434 -15.49 -6.70 2.66
N ARG A 435 -16.30 -5.84 3.28
CA ARG A 435 -17.43 -6.26 4.15
C ARG A 435 -18.45 -7.16 3.45
N ALA A 436 -18.50 -7.12 2.12
CA ALA A 436 -19.39 -7.96 1.32
C ALA A 436 -19.03 -9.45 1.39
N VAL A 437 -17.76 -9.77 1.66
CA VAL A 437 -17.23 -11.13 1.74
C VAL A 437 -16.71 -11.48 3.12
N CYS A 438 -16.24 -10.49 3.88
CA CYS A 438 -15.69 -10.66 5.22
C CYS A 438 -16.26 -9.60 6.18
N PRO A 439 -17.23 -9.95 7.06
CA PRO A 439 -17.86 -9.00 7.97
C PRO A 439 -16.87 -8.32 8.94
N GLY A 440 -15.77 -8.99 9.28
CA GLY A 440 -14.68 -8.45 10.08
C GLY A 440 -13.61 -7.71 9.28
N LEU A 441 -13.84 -7.46 8.00
CA LEU A 441 -12.95 -6.90 6.98
C LEU A 441 -11.75 -7.80 6.65
N LEU A 442 -11.27 -7.71 5.42
CA LEU A 442 -10.01 -8.35 5.01
C LEU A 442 -8.82 -7.54 5.54
N ALA A 443 -7.70 -8.23 5.73
CA ALA A 443 -6.44 -7.60 6.09
C ALA A 443 -5.77 -6.88 4.91
N VAL A 444 -6.09 -7.31 3.68
CA VAL A 444 -5.57 -6.75 2.41
C VAL A 444 -6.71 -6.39 1.48
N ALA A 445 -6.66 -5.21 0.86
CA ALA A 445 -7.63 -4.75 -0.13
C ALA A 445 -7.05 -3.62 -1.01
N PRO A 446 -7.31 -3.63 -2.34
CA PRO A 446 -7.97 -4.70 -3.07
C PRO A 446 -7.02 -5.88 -3.32
N GLY A 447 -7.59 -7.03 -3.71
CA GLY A 447 -6.83 -8.23 -4.05
C GLY A 447 -7.73 -9.45 -4.15
N GLY A 448 -7.30 -10.47 -4.89
CA GLY A 448 -8.01 -11.74 -5.05
C GLY A 448 -7.78 -12.71 -3.89
N LEU A 449 -6.69 -12.57 -3.13
CA LEU A 449 -6.38 -13.43 -1.99
C LEU A 449 -7.09 -12.95 -0.72
N MET A 450 -7.93 -13.83 -0.15
CA MET A 450 -8.60 -13.56 1.13
C MET A 450 -7.64 -13.82 2.29
N GLN A 451 -7.24 -12.76 2.99
CA GLN A 451 -6.49 -12.85 4.22
C GLN A 451 -7.26 -12.14 5.35
N GLU A 452 -7.47 -12.84 6.45
CA GLU A 452 -8.30 -12.39 7.57
C GLU A 452 -7.43 -12.32 8.84
N ILE A 453 -7.16 -11.08 9.30
CA ILE A 453 -6.39 -10.81 10.52
C ILE A 453 -7.26 -9.97 11.47
N ALA A 454 -7.55 -10.49 12.65
CA ALA A 454 -8.44 -9.86 13.63
C ALA A 454 -7.90 -8.51 14.12
N ASP A 455 -6.62 -8.47 14.46
CA ASP A 455 -5.93 -7.26 14.94
C ASP A 455 -6.06 -6.12 13.92
N TYR A 456 -5.80 -6.42 12.65
CA TYR A 456 -5.89 -5.45 11.55
C TYR A 456 -7.32 -4.94 11.35
N SER A 457 -8.31 -5.83 11.36
CA SER A 457 -9.72 -5.42 11.29
C SER A 457 -10.06 -4.40 12.36
N LEU A 458 -9.62 -4.63 13.60
CA LEU A 458 -9.90 -3.74 14.74
C LEU A 458 -9.15 -2.40 14.69
N MET A 459 -8.14 -2.27 13.83
CA MET A 459 -7.45 -1.00 13.56
C MET A 459 -8.21 -0.08 12.59
N TYR A 460 -9.18 -0.58 11.83
CA TYR A 460 -9.92 0.20 10.84
C TYR A 460 -10.50 1.53 11.36
N PRO A 461 -11.11 1.62 12.57
CA PRO A 461 -11.59 2.89 13.09
C PRO A 461 -10.51 3.96 13.26
N GLN A 462 -9.24 3.57 13.42
CA GLN A 462 -8.13 4.51 13.53
C GLN A 462 -7.88 5.27 12.22
N LEU A 463 -8.03 4.60 11.05
CA LEU A 463 -7.96 5.26 9.75
C LEU A 463 -9.06 6.32 9.60
N LEU A 464 -10.27 6.03 10.08
CA LEU A 464 -11.38 6.98 10.06
C LEU A 464 -11.08 8.21 10.94
N ALA A 465 -10.56 7.97 12.13
CA ALA A 465 -10.18 9.04 13.06
C ALA A 465 -9.05 9.90 12.48
N LEU A 466 -8.06 9.26 11.83
CA LEU A 466 -6.96 9.93 11.15
C LEU A 466 -7.49 10.84 10.03
N TYR A 467 -8.36 10.32 9.16
CA TYR A 467 -8.95 11.11 8.08
C TYR A 467 -9.70 12.33 8.64
N TYR A 468 -10.51 12.15 9.68
CA TYR A 468 -11.22 13.27 10.31
C TYR A 468 -10.26 14.31 10.87
N ARG A 469 -9.22 13.87 11.57
CA ARG A 469 -8.22 14.76 12.18
C ARG A 469 -7.62 15.72 11.16
N TYR A 470 -7.26 15.22 9.97
CA TYR A 470 -6.60 16.03 8.94
C TYR A 470 -7.54 16.73 7.98
N THR A 471 -8.80 16.38 7.91
CA THR A 471 -9.76 17.00 6.98
C THR A 471 -10.84 17.83 7.65
N GLY A 472 -11.23 17.50 8.89
CA GLY A 472 -12.44 18.00 9.52
C GLY A 472 -13.74 17.52 8.85
N ASN A 473 -13.67 16.67 7.84
CA ASN A 473 -14.82 16.24 7.05
C ASN A 473 -15.52 15.02 7.65
N ALA A 474 -16.34 15.25 8.67
CA ALA A 474 -17.12 14.20 9.30
C ALA A 474 -18.15 13.57 8.34
N ALA A 475 -18.75 14.34 7.44
CA ALA A 475 -19.80 13.84 6.54
C ALA A 475 -19.30 12.72 5.63
N ALA A 476 -18.06 12.81 5.15
CA ALA A 476 -17.43 11.77 4.32
C ALA A 476 -17.27 10.43 5.04
N LEU A 477 -17.25 10.43 6.37
CA LEU A 477 -17.03 9.22 7.17
C LEU A 477 -18.29 8.38 7.40
N LEU A 478 -19.48 8.94 7.18
CA LEU A 478 -20.73 8.27 7.55
C LEU A 478 -20.91 6.86 6.98
N PRO A 479 -20.60 6.57 5.71
CA PRO A 479 -20.68 5.21 5.16
C PRO A 479 -19.70 4.25 5.85
N TYR A 480 -18.47 4.70 6.08
CA TYR A 480 -17.39 3.92 6.66
C TYR A 480 -17.58 3.68 8.15
N TYR A 481 -18.16 4.65 8.85
CA TYR A 481 -18.59 4.50 10.23
C TYR A 481 -19.61 3.36 10.38
N LYS A 482 -20.62 3.27 9.47
CA LYS A 482 -21.56 2.14 9.45
C LYS A 482 -20.84 0.79 9.22
N THR A 483 -19.82 0.77 8.35
CA THR A 483 -18.99 -0.42 8.13
C THR A 483 -18.27 -0.83 9.41
N ALA A 484 -17.64 0.11 10.10
CA ALA A 484 -16.94 -0.14 11.36
C ALA A 484 -17.87 -0.63 12.48
N LEU A 485 -19.10 -0.09 12.57
CA LEU A 485 -20.12 -0.65 13.48
C LEU A 485 -20.48 -2.09 13.12
N GLY A 486 -20.55 -2.43 11.83
CA GLY A 486 -20.77 -3.79 11.35
C GLY A 486 -19.65 -4.75 11.73
N MET A 487 -18.40 -4.29 11.64
CA MET A 487 -17.22 -5.01 12.07
C MET A 487 -17.26 -5.31 13.58
N ILE A 488 -17.51 -4.32 14.42
CA ILE A 488 -17.63 -4.55 15.88
C ILE A 488 -18.76 -5.54 16.18
N ARG A 489 -19.88 -5.45 15.47
CA ARG A 489 -20.99 -6.42 15.63
C ARG A 489 -20.56 -7.85 15.27
N HIS A 490 -19.67 -8.02 14.28
CA HIS A 490 -19.10 -9.33 13.97
C HIS A 490 -18.28 -9.86 15.14
N PHE A 491 -17.37 -9.06 15.69
CA PHE A 491 -16.56 -9.49 16.86
C PHE A 491 -17.40 -9.71 18.11
N ALA A 492 -18.55 -9.07 18.28
CA ALA A 492 -19.43 -9.27 19.42
C ALA A 492 -19.97 -10.71 19.58
N GLN A 493 -19.88 -11.57 18.56
CA GLN A 493 -20.20 -12.99 18.69
C GLN A 493 -19.24 -13.74 19.63
N TYR A 494 -18.04 -13.22 19.83
CA TYR A 494 -17.02 -13.77 20.74
C TYR A 494 -17.05 -13.10 22.11
N GLU A 495 -17.98 -12.15 22.33
CA GLU A 495 -18.07 -11.38 23.58
C GLU A 495 -18.75 -12.18 24.67
N ARG A 496 -18.09 -12.34 25.79
CA ARG A 496 -18.72 -12.91 27.00
C ARG A 496 -19.47 -11.82 27.80
N ALA A 497 -20.21 -12.23 28.84
CA ALA A 497 -21.13 -11.36 29.58
C ALA A 497 -20.51 -10.10 30.23
N ASP A 498 -19.20 -10.06 30.42
CA ASP A 498 -18.47 -8.91 30.95
C ASP A 498 -17.91 -7.97 29.86
N GLY A 499 -18.14 -8.30 28.59
CA GLY A 499 -17.75 -7.49 27.45
C GLY A 499 -16.38 -7.77 26.85
N LEU A 500 -15.70 -8.85 27.30
CA LEU A 500 -14.41 -9.27 26.76
C LEU A 500 -14.57 -10.36 25.70
N LEU A 501 -13.71 -10.32 24.69
CA LEU A 501 -13.62 -11.34 23.64
C LEU A 501 -12.91 -12.59 24.16
N VAL A 502 -13.45 -13.75 23.82
CA VAL A 502 -12.83 -15.05 24.08
C VAL A 502 -12.82 -15.89 22.79
N GLN A 503 -11.73 -16.61 22.55
CA GLN A 503 -11.63 -17.57 21.45
C GLN A 503 -12.03 -16.98 20.07
N VAL A 504 -11.44 -15.86 19.69
CA VAL A 504 -11.60 -15.34 18.32
C VAL A 504 -10.95 -16.35 17.37
N ALA A 505 -11.75 -17.17 16.69
CA ALA A 505 -11.31 -18.40 16.03
C ALA A 505 -11.47 -18.40 14.51
N ASP A 506 -12.13 -17.40 13.94
CA ASP A 506 -12.39 -17.31 12.49
C ASP A 506 -11.32 -16.50 11.75
N LYS A 507 -10.41 -15.85 12.47
CA LYS A 507 -9.38 -14.96 11.92
C LYS A 507 -8.04 -15.19 12.62
N TRP A 508 -6.98 -14.94 11.88
CA TRP A 508 -5.64 -14.93 12.46
C TRP A 508 -5.48 -13.75 13.41
N ASN A 509 -4.89 -14.00 14.59
CA ASN A 509 -4.45 -12.95 15.50
C ASN A 509 -2.93 -12.84 15.40
N LEU A 510 -2.46 -11.67 15.03
CA LEU A 510 -1.05 -11.45 14.72
C LEU A 510 -0.24 -11.05 15.95
N VAL A 511 -0.79 -10.23 16.83
CA VAL A 511 -0.15 -9.52 17.94
C VAL A 511 0.94 -8.57 17.45
N ASP A 512 1.95 -9.09 16.76
CA ASP A 512 3.04 -8.35 16.12
C ASP A 512 3.77 -9.24 15.09
N TRP A 513 4.62 -8.64 14.28
CA TRP A 513 5.39 -9.31 13.25
C TRP A 513 6.83 -8.78 13.17
N PRO A 514 7.83 -9.64 12.97
CA PRO A 514 7.78 -11.12 12.96
C PRO A 514 7.61 -11.75 14.35
N GLU A 515 7.40 -13.06 14.36
CA GLU A 515 7.09 -13.82 15.60
C GLU A 515 8.15 -13.66 16.71
N ASN A 516 9.42 -13.64 16.34
CA ASN A 516 10.53 -13.47 17.27
C ASN A 516 10.60 -12.08 17.92
N LEU A 517 9.79 -11.12 17.48
CA LEU A 517 9.70 -9.75 18.02
C LEU A 517 8.39 -9.52 18.81
N ARG A 518 7.73 -10.59 19.27
CA ARG A 518 6.51 -10.50 20.09
C ARG A 518 6.77 -10.44 21.60
N ASP A 519 7.99 -10.18 22.03
CA ASP A 519 8.38 -10.14 23.44
C ASP A 519 7.91 -11.39 24.23
N GLU A 520 8.05 -12.57 23.61
CA GLU A 520 7.62 -13.87 24.15
C GLU A 520 6.13 -13.91 24.56
N TYR A 521 5.25 -13.16 23.86
CA TYR A 521 3.82 -13.13 24.15
C TYR A 521 3.28 -14.55 24.34
N ASP A 522 2.63 -14.78 25.47
CA ASP A 522 2.20 -16.10 25.94
C ASP A 522 1.01 -16.64 25.14
N PHE A 523 1.28 -17.04 23.87
CA PHE A 523 0.24 -17.39 22.96
C PHE A 523 0.78 -18.00 21.66
N ALA A 524 0.42 -19.24 21.38
CA ALA A 524 0.76 -19.86 20.11
C ALA A 524 -0.14 -19.31 19.00
N LEU A 525 0.44 -18.57 18.08
CA LEU A 525 -0.26 -18.06 16.91
C LEU A 525 -0.25 -19.11 15.81
N THR A 526 -1.39 -19.74 15.59
CA THR A 526 -1.59 -20.66 14.47
C THR A 526 -2.71 -20.14 13.56
N ARG A 527 -2.56 -20.31 12.27
CA ARG A 527 -3.63 -20.07 11.29
C ARG A 527 -4.59 -21.26 11.32
N PRO A 528 -5.90 -21.01 11.33
CA PRO A 528 -6.66 -19.78 11.51
C PRO A 528 -6.93 -19.45 12.98
N VAL A 529 -6.59 -20.32 13.92
CA VAL A 529 -7.07 -20.32 15.29
C VAL A 529 -6.03 -19.78 16.23
N VAL A 530 -6.50 -18.97 17.05
CA VAL A 530 -5.88 -18.38 18.20
C VAL A 530 -6.06 -19.24 19.42
N GLY A 531 -5.09 -19.26 20.29
CA GLY A 531 -5.12 -20.00 21.53
C GLY A 531 -6.42 -19.82 22.31
N ALA A 532 -6.81 -20.87 23.02
CA ALA A 532 -7.99 -20.84 23.87
C ALA A 532 -7.88 -19.75 24.94
N GLY A 533 -9.01 -19.09 25.27
CA GLY A 533 -9.10 -18.17 26.39
C GLY A 533 -9.30 -16.70 26.01
N CYS A 534 -9.00 -15.85 26.98
CA CYS A 534 -9.18 -14.40 26.91
C CYS A 534 -7.80 -13.76 26.85
N HIS A 535 -7.46 -13.12 25.73
CA HIS A 535 -6.15 -12.53 25.48
C HIS A 535 -6.17 -11.01 25.53
N ASN A 536 -5.07 -10.42 26.01
CA ASN A 536 -4.96 -8.99 26.28
C ASN A 536 -5.03 -8.15 24.99
N VAL A 537 -4.10 -8.37 24.04
CA VAL A 537 -3.92 -7.49 22.86
C VAL A 537 -5.21 -7.37 22.04
N ILE A 538 -5.87 -8.49 21.72
CA ILE A 538 -7.11 -8.46 20.96
C ILE A 538 -8.23 -7.72 21.70
N ASN A 539 -8.30 -7.84 23.03
CA ASN A 539 -9.27 -7.14 23.87
C ASN A 539 -8.94 -5.65 23.98
N ALA A 540 -7.66 -5.26 24.06
CA ALA A 540 -7.23 -3.88 24.04
C ALA A 540 -7.61 -3.18 22.71
N LEU A 541 -7.34 -3.85 21.59
CA LEU A 541 -7.72 -3.38 20.25
C LEU A 541 -9.24 -3.28 20.10
N TYR A 542 -10.00 -4.25 20.59
CA TYR A 542 -11.46 -4.23 20.55
C TYR A 542 -12.08 -3.06 21.34
N LEU A 543 -11.60 -2.86 22.57
CA LEU A 543 -12.03 -1.73 23.41
C LEU A 543 -11.57 -0.40 22.82
N GLY A 544 -10.35 -0.34 22.27
CA GLY A 544 -9.83 0.82 21.55
C GLY A 544 -10.65 1.18 20.33
N ALA A 545 -11.07 0.18 19.54
CA ALA A 545 -11.95 0.37 18.40
C ALA A 545 -13.33 0.92 18.82
N LYS A 546 -13.95 0.35 19.86
CA LYS A 546 -15.21 0.86 20.45
C LYS A 546 -15.08 2.32 20.93
N LYS A 547 -13.97 2.63 21.63
CA LYS A 547 -13.68 3.98 22.12
C LYS A 547 -13.52 4.98 20.99
N THR A 548 -12.79 4.60 19.94
CA THR A 548 -12.61 5.43 18.73
C THR A 548 -13.96 5.69 18.04
N LEU A 549 -14.81 4.66 17.93
CA LEU A 549 -16.14 4.80 17.32
C LEU A 549 -17.10 5.66 18.16
N ASN A 550 -17.00 5.64 19.49
CA ASN A 550 -17.72 6.59 20.35
C ASN A 550 -17.27 8.04 20.07
N GLY A 551 -15.95 8.27 19.93
CA GLY A 551 -15.43 9.58 19.53
C GLY A 551 -15.98 10.04 18.18
N LEU A 552 -15.97 9.18 17.18
CA LEU A 552 -16.53 9.45 15.85
C LEU A 552 -18.06 9.66 15.89
N ALA A 553 -18.80 8.96 16.76
CA ALA A 553 -20.22 9.19 16.95
C ALA A 553 -20.51 10.63 17.41
N ARG A 554 -19.76 11.13 18.41
CA ARG A 554 -19.87 12.53 18.88
C ARG A 554 -19.64 13.52 17.74
N VAL A 555 -18.60 13.31 16.94
CA VAL A 555 -18.27 14.13 15.77
C VAL A 555 -19.40 14.12 14.73
N LEU A 556 -20.04 12.97 14.55
CA LEU A 556 -21.19 12.79 13.63
C LEU A 556 -22.54 13.26 14.24
N GLY A 557 -22.54 13.85 15.44
CA GLY A 557 -23.75 14.27 16.13
C GLY A 557 -24.67 13.10 16.51
N ARG A 558 -24.11 11.93 16.83
CA ARG A 558 -24.82 10.70 17.17
C ARG A 558 -24.58 10.33 18.63
N GLU A 559 -25.48 9.54 19.20
CA GLU A 559 -25.25 8.89 20.49
C GLU A 559 -24.09 7.91 20.41
N GLU A 560 -23.35 7.79 21.50
CA GLU A 560 -22.25 6.82 21.60
C GLU A 560 -22.83 5.39 21.60
N PRO A 561 -22.40 4.52 20.66
CA PRO A 561 -22.98 3.20 20.51
C PRO A 561 -22.54 2.19 21.57
N TYR A 562 -21.48 2.49 22.34
CA TYR A 562 -20.87 1.53 23.27
C TYR A 562 -20.74 2.10 24.68
N GLU A 563 -21.29 1.39 25.65
CA GLU A 563 -20.94 1.56 27.05
C GLU A 563 -19.58 0.92 27.29
N LEU A 564 -18.63 1.62 27.91
CA LEU A 564 -17.23 1.19 28.06
C LEU A 564 -16.79 0.97 29.51
N GLU A 565 -17.51 1.49 30.50
CA GLU A 565 -17.10 1.42 31.90
C GLU A 565 -16.99 -0.04 32.38
N LYS A 566 -18.04 -0.82 32.15
CA LYS A 566 -18.07 -2.25 32.53
C LYS A 566 -17.00 -3.10 31.82
N PRO A 567 -16.84 -3.07 30.48
CA PRO A 567 -15.84 -3.88 29.82
C PRO A 567 -14.39 -3.41 30.09
N VAL A 568 -14.12 -2.12 30.28
CA VAL A 568 -12.80 -1.62 30.70
C VAL A 568 -12.48 -2.09 32.11
N PHE A 569 -13.44 -2.05 33.05
CA PHE A 569 -13.25 -2.63 34.37
C PHE A 569 -12.96 -4.13 34.31
N ALA A 570 -13.70 -4.88 33.49
CA ALA A 570 -13.46 -6.30 33.28
C ALA A 570 -12.07 -6.58 32.68
N TYR A 571 -11.62 -5.76 31.73
CA TYR A 571 -10.29 -5.82 31.12
C TYR A 571 -9.19 -5.68 32.19
N ARG A 572 -9.26 -4.67 33.02
CA ARG A 572 -8.30 -4.47 34.12
C ARG A 572 -8.32 -5.63 35.10
N ARG A 573 -9.50 -6.10 35.50
CA ARG A 573 -9.65 -7.25 36.39
C ARG A 573 -9.06 -8.53 35.80
N ALA A 574 -9.15 -8.74 34.49
CA ALA A 574 -8.64 -9.93 33.81
C ALA A 574 -7.10 -9.89 33.65
N PHE A 575 -6.54 -8.72 33.33
CA PHE A 575 -5.15 -8.64 32.89
C PHE A 575 -4.21 -7.90 33.84
N TYR A 576 -4.69 -6.92 34.63
CA TYR A 576 -3.83 -6.16 35.53
C TYR A 576 -3.43 -6.99 36.77
N ARG A 577 -2.14 -7.06 37.06
CA ARG A 577 -1.55 -7.78 38.20
C ARG A 577 -1.07 -6.75 39.25
N LYS A 578 -1.77 -6.68 40.38
CA LYS A 578 -1.46 -5.68 41.42
C LYS A 578 -0.07 -5.84 42.00
N GLU A 579 0.45 -7.07 41.99
CA GLU A 579 1.76 -7.44 42.55
C GLU A 579 2.91 -6.87 41.75
N THR A 580 2.75 -6.71 40.44
CA THR A 580 3.76 -6.18 39.52
C THR A 580 3.42 -4.76 39.01
N GLY A 581 2.16 -4.35 39.11
CA GLY A 581 1.67 -3.12 38.48
C GLY A 581 1.58 -3.16 36.96
N LEU A 582 1.58 -4.39 36.36
CA LEU A 582 1.64 -4.59 34.91
C LEU A 582 0.50 -5.47 34.41
N LEU A 583 0.30 -5.51 33.07
CA LEU A 583 -0.74 -6.32 32.46
C LEU A 583 -0.15 -7.62 31.88
N ALA A 584 -0.80 -8.74 32.20
CA ALA A 584 -0.47 -10.05 31.66
C ALA A 584 -1.03 -10.25 30.24
N ASP A 585 -0.45 -11.17 29.47
CA ASP A 585 -0.80 -11.45 28.07
C ASP A 585 -2.16 -12.13 27.91
N SER A 586 -2.58 -12.92 28.90
CA SER A 586 -3.91 -13.51 28.95
C SER A 586 -4.43 -13.55 30.39
N GLU A 587 -5.70 -13.89 30.52
CA GLU A 587 -6.36 -14.01 31.83
C GLU A 587 -5.68 -15.06 32.74
N THR A 588 -5.09 -16.10 32.14
CA THR A 588 -4.41 -17.21 32.83
C THR A 588 -2.88 -17.16 32.81
N SER A 589 -2.32 -16.21 32.03
CA SER A 589 -0.87 -16.04 31.91
C SER A 589 -0.25 -15.37 33.14
N SER A 590 0.97 -15.76 33.46
CA SER A 590 1.85 -15.00 34.34
C SER A 590 2.84 -14.12 33.58
N HIS A 591 2.95 -14.29 32.27
CA HIS A 591 3.85 -13.51 31.42
C HIS A 591 3.28 -12.10 31.15
N THR A 592 4.18 -11.13 30.99
CA THR A 592 3.88 -9.73 30.79
C THR A 592 4.73 -9.20 29.65
N SER A 593 4.14 -9.10 28.47
CA SER A 593 4.81 -8.59 27.28
C SER A 593 4.74 -7.05 27.19
N LEU A 594 5.62 -6.48 26.38
CA LEU A 594 5.56 -5.08 25.96
C LEU A 594 4.19 -4.79 25.32
N HIS A 595 3.69 -5.66 24.43
CA HIS A 595 2.47 -5.52 23.64
C HIS A 595 1.23 -5.31 24.51
N SER A 596 1.08 -6.14 25.55
CA SER A 596 -0.05 -6.06 26.50
C SER A 596 -0.11 -4.71 27.21
N ASN A 597 1.03 -4.11 27.49
CA ASN A 597 1.16 -2.86 28.22
C ASN A 597 1.06 -1.64 27.29
N VAL A 598 1.63 -1.70 26.09
CA VAL A 598 1.56 -0.62 25.10
C VAL A 598 0.13 -0.32 24.70
N TYR A 599 -0.65 -1.32 24.26
CA TYR A 599 -2.01 -1.09 23.81
C TYR A 599 -2.94 -0.64 24.94
N ALA A 600 -2.75 -1.16 26.17
CA ALA A 600 -3.51 -0.70 27.32
C ALA A 600 -3.27 0.80 27.61
N LEU A 601 -2.01 1.25 27.61
CA LEU A 601 -1.66 2.65 27.81
C LEU A 601 -2.12 3.53 26.63
N TYR A 602 -1.89 3.09 25.38
CA TYR A 602 -2.26 3.83 24.18
C TYR A 602 -3.76 4.13 24.12
N PHE A 603 -4.60 3.14 24.40
CA PHE A 603 -6.05 3.30 24.38
C PHE A 603 -6.63 3.87 25.67
N GLY A 604 -5.80 4.10 26.71
CA GLY A 604 -6.23 4.63 28.00
C GLY A 604 -7.23 3.69 28.69
N LEU A 605 -6.85 2.42 28.85
CA LEU A 605 -7.63 1.37 29.51
C LEU A 605 -7.26 1.20 30.99
N LEU A 606 -6.29 1.97 31.49
CA LEU A 606 -5.79 1.97 32.87
C LEU A 606 -6.41 3.14 33.67
N GLU A 607 -6.41 3.03 34.99
CA GLU A 607 -6.58 4.18 35.85
C GLU A 607 -5.26 4.94 35.99
N GLU A 608 -5.33 6.24 36.28
CA GLU A 608 -4.15 7.10 36.41
C GLU A 608 -3.12 6.55 37.41
N ALA A 609 -3.57 5.95 38.52
CA ALA A 609 -2.71 5.32 39.52
C ALA A 609 -1.99 4.04 39.01
N GLU A 610 -2.48 3.41 37.95
CA GLU A 610 -1.93 2.20 37.36
C GLU A 610 -0.93 2.49 36.23
N GLU A 611 -0.88 3.74 35.71
CA GLU A 611 -0.06 4.09 34.54
C GLU A 611 1.46 4.16 34.86
N ALA A 612 1.85 4.65 36.05
CA ALA A 612 3.26 4.87 36.37
C ALA A 612 4.15 3.62 36.27
N PRO A 613 3.78 2.45 36.84
CA PRO A 613 4.57 1.22 36.70
C PRO A 613 4.65 0.74 35.24
N VAL A 614 3.55 0.91 34.48
CA VAL A 614 3.49 0.54 33.06
C VAL A 614 4.44 1.42 32.24
N ILE A 615 4.43 2.73 32.47
CA ILE A 615 5.33 3.67 31.78
C ILE A 615 6.80 3.30 32.06
N GLU A 616 7.16 3.08 33.32
CA GLU A 616 8.54 2.67 33.70
C GLU A 616 8.95 1.37 33.01
N PHE A 617 8.06 0.39 32.96
CA PHE A 617 8.28 -0.87 32.25
C PHE A 617 8.54 -0.65 30.76
N LEU A 618 7.69 0.16 30.08
CA LEU A 618 7.83 0.46 28.66
C LEU A 618 9.13 1.19 28.34
N GLU A 619 9.51 2.19 29.16
CA GLU A 619 10.78 2.94 29.01
C GLU A 619 12.02 2.05 29.17
N LYS A 620 11.94 1.06 30.06
CA LYS A 620 13.01 0.09 30.30
C LYS A 620 13.12 -0.96 29.21
N ARG A 621 11.97 -1.47 28.71
CA ARG A 621 11.93 -2.51 27.66
C ARG A 621 12.32 -1.97 26.29
N GLY A 622 12.06 -0.69 26.01
CA GLY A 622 12.36 -0.10 24.72
C GLY A 622 11.67 -0.84 23.57
N PHE A 623 12.39 -1.07 22.47
CA PHE A 623 11.86 -1.74 21.29
C PHE A 623 11.98 -3.27 21.36
N SER A 624 11.48 -3.91 22.44
CA SER A 624 11.25 -5.36 22.49
C SER A 624 10.01 -5.75 21.67
N CYS A 625 9.91 -5.25 20.43
CA CYS A 625 8.75 -5.40 19.55
C CYS A 625 9.15 -5.27 18.08
N GLY A 626 8.24 -5.62 17.18
CA GLY A 626 8.35 -5.30 15.76
C GLY A 626 8.26 -3.80 15.49
N VAL A 627 8.71 -3.39 14.32
CA VAL A 627 8.79 -1.97 13.97
C VAL A 627 7.41 -1.28 13.93
N MET A 628 6.34 -2.00 13.58
CA MET A 628 4.99 -1.45 13.56
C MET A 628 4.49 -1.05 14.96
N LEU A 629 4.74 -1.88 15.99
CA LEU A 629 4.30 -1.57 17.35
C LEU A 629 5.02 -0.35 17.94
N SER A 630 6.22 -0.01 17.44
CA SER A 630 6.95 1.19 17.86
C SER A 630 6.13 2.47 17.72
N TYR A 631 5.25 2.55 16.71
CA TYR A 631 4.30 3.64 16.52
C TYR A 631 3.39 3.83 17.76
N TYR A 632 2.80 2.75 18.22
CA TYR A 632 1.93 2.79 19.40
C TYR A 632 2.69 3.07 20.69
N LEU A 633 3.89 2.50 20.83
CA LEU A 633 4.77 2.73 21.98
C LEU A 633 5.17 4.21 22.09
N LEU A 634 5.69 4.79 21.01
CA LEU A 634 6.16 6.17 21.02
C LEU A 634 5.01 7.15 21.28
N LEU A 635 3.84 6.96 20.64
CA LEU A 635 2.67 7.79 20.87
C LEU A 635 2.06 7.59 22.27
N ALA A 636 2.09 6.38 22.84
CA ALA A 636 1.62 6.13 24.20
C ALA A 636 2.46 6.89 25.23
N LEU A 637 3.78 6.88 25.06
CA LEU A 637 4.74 7.62 25.91
C LEU A 637 4.61 9.14 25.73
N ALA A 638 4.53 9.63 24.49
CA ALA A 638 4.37 11.05 24.19
C ALA A 638 3.11 11.64 24.83
N ARG A 639 1.97 10.95 24.69
CA ARG A 639 0.68 11.34 25.31
C ARG A 639 0.71 11.37 26.85
N ARG A 640 1.75 10.84 27.47
CA ARG A 640 2.01 10.91 28.92
C ARG A 640 3.14 11.86 29.28
N GLY A 641 3.56 12.73 28.33
CA GLY A 641 4.60 13.73 28.54
C GLY A 641 6.02 13.15 28.66
N ARG A 642 6.24 11.90 28.16
CA ARG A 642 7.54 11.22 28.26
C ARG A 642 8.43 11.51 27.04
N TYR A 643 8.50 12.77 26.63
CA TYR A 643 9.19 13.21 25.41
C TYR A 643 10.69 12.92 25.40
N GLU A 644 11.37 12.98 26.55
CA GLU A 644 12.80 12.60 26.66
C GLU A 644 12.99 11.11 26.35
N SER A 645 12.08 10.25 26.81
CA SER A 645 12.12 8.81 26.49
C SER A 645 11.80 8.55 25.02
N VAL A 646 10.83 9.28 24.45
CA VAL A 646 10.52 9.21 23.00
C VAL A 646 11.75 9.59 22.18
N TYR A 647 12.39 10.72 22.48
CA TYR A 647 13.60 11.16 21.79
C TYR A 647 14.75 10.16 21.90
N ARG A 648 15.00 9.65 23.10
CA ARG A 648 16.02 8.61 23.34
C ARG A 648 15.73 7.34 22.55
N LEU A 649 14.46 6.91 22.42
CA LEU A 649 14.07 5.75 21.65
C LEU A 649 14.25 5.99 20.14
N LEU A 650 13.91 7.15 19.62
CA LEU A 650 14.18 7.50 18.22
C LEU A 650 15.66 7.36 17.86
N LEU A 651 16.56 7.76 18.76
CA LEU A 651 18.01 7.71 18.57
C LEU A 651 18.67 6.48 19.20
N ASN A 652 17.89 5.43 19.49
CA ASN A 652 18.41 4.20 20.07
C ASN A 652 19.47 3.54 19.19
N ASP A 653 20.66 3.34 19.74
CA ASP A 653 21.82 2.73 19.05
C ASP A 653 21.89 1.20 19.17
N SER A 654 20.90 0.55 19.79
CA SER A 654 20.84 -0.92 19.85
C SER A 654 20.49 -1.53 18.49
N ASP A 655 20.48 -2.84 18.43
CA ASP A 655 20.08 -3.59 17.22
C ASP A 655 18.58 -3.45 16.91
N HIS A 656 17.80 -2.91 17.84
CA HIS A 656 16.39 -2.62 17.70
C HIS A 656 16.19 -1.09 17.70
N GLY A 657 16.30 -0.47 16.53
CA GLY A 657 16.12 0.96 16.34
C GLY A 657 16.45 1.40 14.91
N TRP A 658 15.99 2.58 14.52
CA TRP A 658 16.28 3.15 13.20
C TRP A 658 17.78 3.43 12.99
N CYS A 659 18.51 3.72 14.07
CA CYS A 659 19.98 3.86 13.98
C CYS A 659 20.65 2.57 13.51
N ASN A 660 20.10 1.39 13.83
CA ASN A 660 20.60 0.13 13.27
C ASN A 660 20.37 0.05 11.76
N MET A 661 19.18 0.41 11.28
CA MET A 661 18.91 0.48 9.84
C MET A 661 19.92 1.39 9.12
N LEU A 662 20.21 2.58 9.71
CA LEU A 662 21.21 3.49 9.16
C LEU A 662 22.62 2.88 9.14
N ARG A 663 23.06 2.17 10.20
CA ARG A 663 24.34 1.45 10.23
C ARG A 663 24.45 0.37 9.16
N GLU A 664 23.33 -0.26 8.84
CA GLU A 664 23.24 -1.26 7.78
C GLU A 664 23.07 -0.67 6.37
N GLY A 665 23.13 0.67 6.25
CA GLY A 665 23.11 1.38 4.96
C GLY A 665 21.72 1.62 4.38
N ALA A 666 20.69 1.73 5.23
CA ALA A 666 19.34 2.02 4.82
C ALA A 666 19.22 3.35 4.07
N THR A 667 18.48 3.33 2.98
CA THR A 667 17.99 4.52 2.26
C THR A 667 16.48 4.62 2.33
N THR A 668 15.82 3.53 2.71
CA THR A 668 14.42 3.38 3.09
C THR A 668 14.34 2.61 4.40
N CYS A 669 13.25 2.69 5.16
CA CYS A 669 13.10 1.91 6.38
C CYS A 669 12.72 0.46 6.09
N PHE A 670 13.22 -0.46 6.96
CA PHE A 670 13.10 -1.90 6.77
C PHE A 670 11.84 -2.48 7.42
N GLU A 671 11.51 -3.71 7.06
CA GLU A 671 10.41 -4.48 7.64
C GLU A 671 10.68 -4.93 9.10
N ALA A 672 11.93 -5.12 9.47
CA ALA A 672 12.39 -5.44 10.81
C ALA A 672 13.50 -4.46 11.20
N TRP A 673 14.00 -4.50 12.45
CA TRP A 673 15.02 -3.57 12.95
C TRP A 673 16.40 -3.73 12.30
N GLY A 674 16.64 -4.85 11.60
CA GLY A 674 17.85 -5.15 10.86
C GLY A 674 17.61 -6.20 9.79
N LYS A 675 18.51 -6.29 8.81
CA LYS A 675 18.41 -7.17 7.64
C LYS A 675 18.23 -8.65 8.00
N ASP A 676 18.94 -9.11 9.02
CA ASP A 676 19.00 -10.52 9.43
C ASP A 676 18.03 -10.89 10.55
N GLN A 677 17.21 -9.96 11.03
CA GLN A 677 16.24 -10.22 12.09
C GLN A 677 15.00 -10.97 11.62
N LYS A 678 14.84 -11.08 10.30
CA LYS A 678 13.81 -11.88 9.64
C LYS A 678 14.40 -12.48 8.37
N TRP A 679 14.13 -13.74 8.06
CA TRP A 679 14.73 -14.46 6.94
C TRP A 679 14.38 -13.83 5.57
N ASN A 680 13.22 -13.20 5.46
CA ASN A 680 12.71 -12.56 4.24
C ASN A 680 12.45 -11.06 4.44
N THR A 681 13.25 -10.36 5.22
CA THR A 681 13.14 -8.91 5.44
C THR A 681 13.19 -8.15 4.12
N SER A 682 12.19 -7.31 3.87
CA SER A 682 12.22 -6.29 2.81
C SER A 682 12.94 -5.04 3.33
N LEU A 683 13.72 -4.40 2.47
CA LEU A 683 14.50 -3.20 2.85
C LEU A 683 13.75 -1.89 2.55
N CYS A 684 12.55 -1.97 1.98
CA CYS A 684 11.61 -0.86 1.84
C CYS A 684 10.23 -1.27 2.38
N HIS A 685 9.90 -0.80 3.60
CA HIS A 685 8.65 -1.17 4.27
C HIS A 685 8.06 0.01 5.06
N PRO A 686 7.10 0.76 4.49
CA PRO A 686 6.61 2.03 5.06
C PRO A 686 6.02 1.94 6.47
N TRP A 687 5.58 0.77 6.94
CA TRP A 687 5.05 0.61 8.30
C TRP A 687 6.05 0.97 9.41
N ALA A 688 7.35 1.07 9.07
CA ALA A 688 8.39 1.54 9.96
C ALA A 688 8.51 3.08 10.03
N SER A 689 7.58 3.83 9.42
CA SER A 689 7.64 5.30 9.32
C SER A 689 7.05 6.04 10.53
N ALA A 690 6.94 5.39 11.69
CA ALA A 690 6.54 6.03 12.95
C ALA A 690 7.34 7.31 13.30
N PRO A 691 8.64 7.45 12.97
CA PRO A 691 9.37 8.68 13.20
C PRO A 691 8.75 9.92 12.55
N VAL A 692 8.08 9.80 11.41
CA VAL A 692 7.49 10.97 10.73
C VAL A 692 6.45 11.67 11.62
N PRO A 693 5.34 11.03 12.04
CA PRO A 693 4.38 11.69 12.93
C PRO A 693 5.00 12.02 14.31
N VAL A 694 5.90 11.20 14.84
CA VAL A 694 6.49 11.45 16.17
C VAL A 694 7.39 12.68 16.14
N ILE A 695 8.21 12.88 15.12
CA ILE A 695 9.07 14.07 15.01
C ILE A 695 8.24 15.33 14.77
N LEU A 696 7.26 15.27 13.86
CA LEU A 696 6.48 16.44 13.47
C LEU A 696 5.43 16.84 14.53
N GLU A 697 4.72 15.86 15.08
CA GLU A 697 3.66 16.16 16.05
C GLU A 697 4.16 16.20 17.50
N GLU A 698 5.04 15.28 17.90
CA GLU A 698 5.36 15.13 19.32
C GLU A 698 6.67 15.88 19.70
N ILE A 699 7.69 15.89 18.83
CA ILE A 699 8.94 16.62 19.09
C ILE A 699 8.84 18.09 18.66
N ALA A 700 8.41 18.33 17.41
CA ALA A 700 8.16 19.70 16.94
C ALA A 700 6.87 20.29 17.54
N GLY A 701 5.96 19.45 18.04
CA GLY A 701 4.72 19.86 18.70
C GLY A 701 3.71 20.53 17.77
N ILE A 702 3.64 20.12 16.50
CA ILE A 702 2.68 20.66 15.53
C ILE A 702 1.38 19.85 15.58
N HIS A 703 0.46 20.21 16.47
CA HIS A 703 -0.80 19.48 16.68
C HIS A 703 -1.94 20.13 15.90
N LEU A 704 -2.28 19.52 14.74
CA LEU A 704 -3.38 19.99 13.90
C LEU A 704 -4.74 19.56 14.44
N SER A 705 -5.69 20.50 14.52
CA SER A 705 -7.06 20.20 14.90
C SER A 705 -7.98 20.01 13.68
N PRO A 706 -9.06 19.21 13.82
CA PRO A 706 -10.06 19.03 12.75
C PRO A 706 -10.71 20.33 12.31
N GLU A 707 -10.84 21.29 13.21
CA GLU A 707 -11.45 22.62 12.98
C GLU A 707 -10.53 23.55 12.16
N GLY A 708 -9.29 23.13 11.89
CA GLY A 708 -8.31 23.88 11.08
C GLY A 708 -7.39 24.79 11.89
N GLY A 709 -7.36 24.62 13.21
CA GLY A 709 -6.37 25.23 14.11
C GLY A 709 -5.10 24.40 14.21
N CYS A 710 -4.08 24.96 14.87
CA CYS A 710 -2.87 24.27 15.27
C CYS A 710 -2.46 24.73 16.67
N ASP A 711 -2.27 23.77 17.56
CA ASP A 711 -1.63 24.01 18.85
C ASP A 711 -0.14 23.68 18.72
N PHE A 712 0.71 24.60 19.12
CA PHE A 712 2.16 24.42 19.12
C PHE A 712 2.65 24.08 20.52
N ALA A 713 3.14 22.87 20.71
CA ALA A 713 3.69 22.36 21.96
C ALA A 713 5.04 21.68 21.73
N PRO A 714 6.10 22.44 21.37
CA PRO A 714 7.39 21.85 21.03
C PRO A 714 8.10 21.27 22.27
N HIS A 715 8.66 20.05 22.09
CA HIS A 715 9.39 19.30 23.09
C HIS A 715 10.81 18.95 22.59
N ILE A 716 11.47 19.92 21.95
CA ILE A 716 12.82 19.77 21.39
C ILE A 716 13.82 19.73 22.52
N PRO A 717 14.66 18.68 22.66
CA PRO A 717 15.64 18.53 23.70
C PRO A 717 16.63 19.72 23.77
N LYS A 718 17.13 20.01 24.96
CA LYS A 718 18.02 21.16 25.18
C LYS A 718 19.35 21.04 24.45
N GLU A 719 19.86 19.82 24.32
CA GLU A 719 21.10 19.47 23.62
C GLU A 719 21.03 19.60 22.08
N VAL A 720 19.86 19.80 21.53
CA VAL A 720 19.69 20.11 20.10
C VAL A 720 19.79 21.61 19.91
N ASP A 721 20.91 22.09 19.38
CA ASP A 721 21.17 23.51 19.21
C ASP A 721 20.31 24.18 18.15
N TYR A 722 20.08 23.43 17.03
CA TYR A 722 19.23 23.85 15.92
C TYR A 722 18.26 22.75 15.55
N PHE A 723 17.02 23.14 15.35
CA PHE A 723 15.97 22.26 14.84
C PHE A 723 14.98 23.08 14.01
N HIS A 724 14.61 22.57 12.86
CA HIS A 724 13.51 23.11 12.07
C HIS A 724 12.61 21.98 11.59
N ALA A 725 11.32 22.17 11.73
CA ALA A 725 10.30 21.29 11.15
C ALA A 725 9.22 22.11 10.47
N SER A 726 8.76 21.66 9.33
CA SER A 726 7.63 22.24 8.60
C SER A 726 6.65 21.17 8.14
N VAL A 727 5.36 21.52 8.11
CA VAL A 727 4.27 20.65 7.61
C VAL A 727 3.27 21.50 6.83
N ARG A 728 2.93 21.06 5.62
CA ARG A 728 1.87 21.67 4.81
C ARG A 728 0.59 20.82 4.85
N VAL A 729 -0.45 21.34 5.45
CA VAL A 729 -1.76 20.67 5.51
C VAL A 729 -2.86 21.68 5.24
N ARG A 730 -3.90 21.28 4.47
CA ARG A 730 -5.03 22.15 4.09
C ARG A 730 -4.59 23.50 3.48
N GLY A 731 -3.53 23.47 2.69
CA GLY A 731 -2.98 24.67 2.02
C GLY A 731 -2.19 25.63 2.93
N LYS A 732 -2.06 25.35 4.23
CA LYS A 732 -1.27 26.15 5.16
C LYS A 732 0.06 25.48 5.50
N MET A 733 1.11 26.28 5.67
CA MET A 733 2.42 25.86 6.12
C MET A 733 2.57 26.16 7.62
N TYR A 734 2.81 25.11 8.41
CA TYR A 734 3.08 25.20 9.84
C TYR A 734 4.56 24.94 10.06
N THR A 735 5.24 25.80 10.82
CA THR A 735 6.68 25.68 11.08
C THR A 735 6.99 25.85 12.55
N VAL A 736 7.99 25.08 13.01
CA VAL A 736 8.60 25.23 14.32
C VAL A 736 10.12 25.26 14.13
N THR A 737 10.77 26.29 14.66
CA THR A 737 12.21 26.44 14.57
C THR A 737 12.78 26.69 15.95
N LYS A 738 13.80 25.93 16.36
CA LYS A 738 14.65 26.21 17.51
C LYS A 738 16.02 26.72 17.00
N GLN A 739 16.43 27.89 17.44
CA GLN A 739 17.73 28.49 17.13
C GLN A 739 18.17 29.38 18.28
N ASP A 740 19.47 29.34 18.62
CA ASP A 740 20.09 30.16 19.71
C ASP A 740 19.36 30.02 21.07
N GLY A 741 18.75 28.85 21.31
CA GLY A 741 17.97 28.52 22.51
C GLY A 741 16.54 29.04 22.52
N GLU A 742 16.12 29.78 21.51
CA GLU A 742 14.75 30.26 21.34
C GLU A 742 13.95 29.33 20.40
N ILE A 743 12.63 29.19 20.67
CA ILE A 743 11.70 28.40 19.83
C ILE A 743 10.69 29.35 19.25
N HIS A 744 10.54 29.30 17.92
CA HIS A 744 9.61 30.09 17.14
C HIS A 744 8.62 29.16 16.42
N ALA A 745 7.34 29.50 16.47
CA ALA A 745 6.29 28.78 15.73
C ALA A 745 5.57 29.76 14.79
N ALA A 746 5.28 29.34 13.56
CA ALA A 746 4.60 30.19 12.61
C ALA A 746 3.59 29.41 11.73
N ILE A 747 2.56 30.12 11.24
CA ILE A 747 1.62 29.67 10.24
C ILE A 747 1.75 30.59 9.03
N ASP A 748 2.06 30.03 7.85
CA ASP A 748 2.30 30.77 6.62
C ASP A 748 3.32 31.93 6.78
N GLY A 749 4.37 31.70 7.62
CA GLY A 749 5.40 32.69 7.93
C GLY A 749 4.99 33.76 8.96
N ILE A 750 3.74 33.73 9.45
CA ILE A 750 3.26 34.66 10.49
C ILE A 750 3.52 34.01 11.85
N GLU A 751 4.40 34.63 12.62
CA GLU A 751 4.77 34.16 13.96
C GLU A 751 3.55 34.14 14.88
N GLN A 752 3.39 33.04 15.61
CA GLN A 752 2.33 32.89 16.60
C GLN A 752 2.86 33.43 17.94
N SER A 753 2.19 34.45 18.47
CA SER A 753 2.54 35.03 19.76
C SER A 753 2.38 34.02 20.88
N LYS A 754 3.40 33.85 21.73
CA LYS A 754 3.40 32.96 22.87
C LYS A 754 2.33 33.29 23.91
N GLU A 755 1.37 32.39 24.11
CA GLU A 755 1.11 31.80 25.42
C GLU A 755 1.61 30.34 25.36
N MET A 756 2.93 30.16 25.35
CA MET A 756 3.56 28.83 25.46
C MET A 756 3.99 28.59 26.91
#